data_b3a14bdd69cc3f5f9e9862f876ca6126
#
_entry.id   b3a14bdd69cc3f5f9e9862f876ca6126
#
_cell.length_a   1.000
_cell.length_b   1.000
_cell.length_c   1.000
_cell.angle_alpha   90.00
_cell.angle_beta   90.00
_cell.angle_gamma   90.00
#
_symmetry.space_group_name_H-M   'P 1'
#
loop_
_entity.id
_entity.type
_entity.pdbx_description
1 polymer ?
#
loop_
_entity_poly.entity_id
_entity_poly.type
_entity_poly.pdbx_seq_one_letter_code
_entity_poly.pdbx_strand_id
1 'polypeptide(L)'
;MRKITTFLLFVVLSVLTVNADIVLDGKTYAVDTIMEREIGPGVKHLRVRLPEYPLNIFMLEMDMTNPYNRVETTQAKNKLGSTEKLADAYTRHKAMGKKPLAGCNASFWCVSSQIPWYNFMPGVPHGAEVVNDTIYVNTNRNGVFDFNGGTVNTASTIIAKDGRALVGRHEWYGCVKSPKFSADQEIIQVNKCIDAGQLVLFNHARGRNNVFYSYVQDCHYIFLKLKEDSKWAIAKDIKFEVAEIKLSANNQVLGNYDACLIADGAYKAEMEKLAVGDEVAINNYWFDIDGDRKPIEVENMTEGEAHVMLKGQITNRATADYGAKVYSRTAYGNNQEGTKLYMIVIEMATNPEYGNSKGCTATVMCNIWKQFVPDLWNVANMDAGGSAQMLIGSSVANKTTEATPRAVANGMMVFSTAPAEDADVVAALRFEKPNLKTPIYYSVAPNVLGYNKYGELISEHVDVTYTCSEAVGAPSADGKAIEVGGTPGYGTITAHYNGAEVTVPIEIQNTEFAIRLKPMILIDAKREYHIEITTVANGETMTYDPSRFTWEIEDETVVSIENGVLKGLKEGTTNIKATLGTFADETTVKVEIAPSAVMTQEWNDWTVTSANLSSNAVLAADGTLAFGYLGSRKATIKLEKDVMVYSLPDSVILEVTTTTPLNDLTVDVRSGAIPGENGVVLGENGVAVGTHKWNLLDCVGGVNDMGSYPLNVKSILYNISSKKSEYVLGDNTIKTRLYSVYSNYSSGVESVGANKSVTVIPAGKSILVSASCVDVVTVEVYDLAGAVQYSKAVEVNGGRAVLTPALGNGLYIVKVTGAGESAVCKIVL
;
A
#
# COMPACT_ATOMS: atom_id res chain seq x y z
N MET A 1 -36.26 42.22 20.28
CA MET A 1 -35.46 41.35 21.16
C MET A 1 -35.67 39.92 20.72
N ARG A 2 -34.79 39.42 19.83
CA ARG A 2 -34.74 38.02 19.42
C ARG A 2 -33.75 37.30 20.33
N LYS A 3 -34.19 36.30 21.06
CA LYS A 3 -33.35 35.43 21.87
C LYS A 3 -32.58 34.49 20.92
N ILE A 4 -31.28 34.66 20.85
CA ILE A 4 -30.39 33.67 20.25
C ILE A 4 -30.17 32.60 21.30
N THR A 5 -30.70 31.41 21.07
CA THR A 5 -30.46 30.24 21.90
C THR A 5 -29.20 29.56 21.31
N THR A 6 -28.09 29.76 21.97
CA THR A 6 -26.83 29.04 21.66
C THR A 6 -27.00 27.60 22.08
N PHE A 7 -27.09 26.69 21.13
CA PHE A 7 -27.02 25.24 21.37
C PHE A 7 -25.53 24.87 21.54
N LEU A 8 -25.11 24.71 22.79
CA LEU A 8 -23.83 24.05 23.07
C LEU A 8 -24.00 22.56 22.81
N LEU A 9 -23.51 22.10 21.70
CA LEU A 9 -23.38 20.67 21.39
C LEU A 9 -22.18 20.13 22.19
N PHE A 10 -22.43 19.53 23.34
CA PHE A 10 -21.46 18.73 24.05
C PHE A 10 -21.24 17.43 23.24
N VAL A 11 -20.25 17.41 22.36
CA VAL A 11 -19.72 16.17 21.82
C VAL A 11 -18.91 15.51 22.93
N VAL A 12 -19.51 14.55 23.61
CA VAL A 12 -18.75 13.64 24.47
C VAL A 12 -17.88 12.79 23.54
N LEU A 13 -16.64 13.22 23.33
CA LEU A 13 -15.61 12.38 22.74
C LEU A 13 -15.36 11.22 23.71
N SER A 14 -15.86 10.04 23.40
CA SER A 14 -15.26 8.80 23.88
C SER A 14 -13.93 8.64 23.16
N VAL A 15 -12.89 9.23 23.71
CA VAL A 15 -11.51 8.99 23.30
C VAL A 15 -11.21 7.56 23.72
N LEU A 16 -11.25 6.62 22.79
CA LEU A 16 -10.59 5.35 22.94
C LEU A 16 -9.09 5.66 22.96
N THR A 17 -8.52 5.92 24.12
CA THR A 17 -7.06 5.99 24.28
C THR A 17 -6.51 4.58 24.16
N VAL A 18 -6.19 4.16 22.94
CA VAL A 18 -5.49 2.90 22.68
C VAL A 18 -4.00 3.13 22.95
N ASN A 19 -3.66 3.33 24.22
CA ASN A 19 -2.30 3.25 24.75
C ASN A 19 -2.24 2.21 25.88
N ALA A 20 -3.22 1.32 25.96
CA ALA A 20 -3.19 0.24 26.94
C ALA A 20 -2.59 -1.00 26.28
N ASP A 21 -1.51 -1.50 26.86
CA ASP A 21 -0.97 -2.81 26.55
C ASP A 21 -2.07 -3.86 26.55
N ILE A 22 -1.98 -4.86 25.68
CA ILE A 22 -2.93 -5.97 25.66
C ILE A 22 -2.39 -7.18 26.43
N VAL A 23 -3.30 -7.96 27.03
CA VAL A 23 -2.96 -9.16 27.74
C VAL A 23 -3.40 -10.38 26.94
N LEU A 24 -2.44 -11.27 26.61
CA LEU A 24 -2.68 -12.56 25.97
C LEU A 24 -1.97 -13.66 26.77
N ASP A 25 -2.72 -14.69 27.13
CA ASP A 25 -2.21 -15.83 27.90
C ASP A 25 -1.43 -15.43 29.17
N GLY A 26 -1.89 -14.35 29.83
CA GLY A 26 -1.28 -13.81 31.06
C GLY A 26 0.00 -12.99 30.85
N LYS A 27 0.41 -12.78 29.60
CA LYS A 27 1.54 -11.89 29.25
C LYS A 27 1.03 -10.60 28.66
N THR A 28 1.61 -9.48 29.07
CA THR A 28 1.34 -8.13 28.56
C THR A 28 2.20 -7.85 27.33
N TYR A 29 1.60 -7.27 26.29
CA TYR A 29 2.24 -6.89 25.04
C TYR A 29 1.96 -5.43 24.72
N ALA A 30 3.00 -4.71 24.34
CA ALA A 30 2.87 -3.34 23.87
C ALA A 30 2.05 -3.25 22.57
N VAL A 31 1.29 -2.17 22.45
CA VAL A 31 0.48 -1.85 21.28
C VAL A 31 1.05 -0.61 20.61
N ASP A 32 1.46 -0.76 19.34
CA ASP A 32 1.77 0.38 18.49
C ASP A 32 0.50 0.79 17.73
N THR A 33 -0.06 1.94 18.05
CA THR A 33 -1.14 2.53 17.26
C THR A 33 -0.55 3.23 16.05
N ILE A 34 -0.66 2.57 14.89
CA ILE A 34 -0.15 3.09 13.62
C ILE A 34 -1.05 4.20 13.09
N MET A 35 -2.36 4.01 13.19
CA MET A 35 -3.35 4.97 12.69
C MET A 35 -4.67 4.81 13.44
N GLU A 36 -5.28 5.93 13.79
CA GLU A 36 -6.66 6.01 14.23
C GLU A 36 -7.29 7.24 13.58
N ARG A 37 -8.26 7.03 12.69
CA ARG A 37 -8.92 8.14 12.02
C ARG A 37 -10.38 7.85 11.69
N GLU A 38 -11.18 8.88 11.67
CA GLU A 38 -12.49 8.85 11.02
C GLU A 38 -12.28 8.95 9.51
N ILE A 39 -12.94 8.08 8.74
CA ILE A 39 -12.82 8.03 7.28
C ILE A 39 -14.13 8.42 6.57
N GLY A 40 -15.18 8.66 7.34
CA GLY A 40 -16.48 9.08 6.85
C GLY A 40 -17.46 9.25 8.02
N PRO A 41 -18.72 9.63 7.75
CA PRO A 41 -19.70 9.92 8.78
C PRO A 41 -19.91 8.77 9.78
N GLY A 42 -19.40 8.90 10.99
CA GLY A 42 -19.47 7.86 12.02
C GLY A 42 -18.73 6.57 11.67
N VAL A 43 -17.72 6.64 10.80
CA VAL A 43 -16.90 5.49 10.38
C VAL A 43 -15.45 5.73 10.77
N LYS A 44 -14.93 4.90 11.68
CA LYS A 44 -13.55 4.97 12.15
C LYS A 44 -12.72 3.81 11.60
N HIS A 45 -11.50 4.09 11.23
CA HIS A 45 -10.47 3.12 10.90
C HIS A 45 -9.37 3.16 11.95
N LEU A 46 -9.09 2.02 12.55
CA LEU A 46 -8.01 1.82 13.49
C LEU A 46 -7.04 0.77 12.94
N ARG A 47 -5.75 1.07 13.00
CA ARG A 47 -4.68 0.16 12.64
C ARG A 47 -3.67 0.09 13.77
N VAL A 48 -3.42 -1.12 14.25
CA VAL A 48 -2.49 -1.36 15.33
C VAL A 48 -1.54 -2.51 14.99
N ARG A 49 -0.38 -2.49 15.62
CA ARG A 49 0.62 -3.53 15.55
C ARG A 49 0.97 -4.02 16.95
N LEU A 50 1.23 -5.30 17.07
CA LEU A 50 1.80 -5.93 18.24
C LEU A 50 3.21 -6.40 17.89
N PRO A 51 4.28 -5.65 18.22
CA PRO A 51 5.64 -5.96 17.77
C PRO A 51 6.15 -7.28 18.34
N GLU A 52 5.98 -7.50 19.64
CA GLU A 52 6.47 -8.70 20.35
C GLU A 52 5.59 -9.94 20.12
N TYR A 53 4.33 -9.76 19.74
CA TYR A 53 3.43 -10.80 19.29
C TYR A 53 3.04 -10.56 17.84
N PRO A 54 3.91 -10.78 16.86
CA PRO A 54 3.88 -10.13 15.56
C PRO A 54 2.54 -10.27 14.85
N LEU A 55 1.66 -9.29 15.05
CA LEU A 55 0.36 -9.13 14.41
C LEU A 55 0.17 -7.70 13.93
N ASN A 56 -0.34 -7.57 12.70
CA ASN A 56 -0.90 -6.33 12.16
C ASN A 56 -2.41 -6.47 12.12
N ILE A 57 -3.11 -5.52 12.70
CA ILE A 57 -4.56 -5.57 12.95
C ILE A 57 -5.20 -4.32 12.39
N PHE A 58 -6.24 -4.51 11.60
CA PHE A 58 -7.03 -3.47 10.94
C PHE A 58 -8.47 -3.59 11.43
N MET A 59 -9.05 -2.49 11.89
CA MET A 59 -10.41 -2.47 12.43
C MET A 59 -11.20 -1.31 11.83
N LEU A 60 -12.47 -1.56 11.58
CA LEU A 60 -13.49 -0.55 11.28
C LEU A 60 -14.53 -0.55 12.40
N GLU A 61 -14.92 0.63 12.82
CA GLU A 61 -16.09 0.86 13.68
C GLU A 61 -17.08 1.74 12.91
N MET A 62 -18.33 1.31 12.83
CA MET A 62 -19.41 2.06 12.22
C MET A 62 -20.47 2.37 13.28
N ASP A 63 -20.77 3.65 13.48
CA ASP A 63 -21.91 4.12 14.26
C ASP A 63 -23.19 4.00 13.41
N MET A 64 -23.97 2.96 13.66
CA MET A 64 -25.19 2.66 12.92
C MET A 64 -26.33 3.65 13.22
N THR A 65 -26.17 4.55 14.18
CA THR A 65 -27.13 5.64 14.46
C THR A 65 -26.84 6.90 13.66
N ASN A 66 -25.69 6.99 13.01
CA ASN A 66 -25.34 8.14 12.18
C ASN A 66 -26.21 8.15 10.90
N PRO A 67 -26.95 9.22 10.62
CA PRO A 67 -27.87 9.26 9.47
C PRO A 67 -27.17 9.36 8.11
N TYR A 68 -25.86 9.58 8.09
CA TYR A 68 -25.09 9.82 6.88
C TYR A 68 -24.17 8.65 6.49
N ASN A 69 -24.27 7.51 7.14
CA ASN A 69 -23.63 6.29 6.70
C ASN A 69 -24.66 5.19 6.39
N ARG A 70 -24.25 4.26 5.57
CA ARG A 70 -25.04 3.06 5.24
C ARG A 70 -24.12 1.89 4.98
N VAL A 71 -24.47 0.72 5.48
CA VAL A 71 -23.75 -0.53 5.22
C VAL A 71 -24.59 -1.42 4.30
N GLU A 72 -24.00 -1.86 3.20
CA GLU A 72 -24.69 -2.72 2.23
C GLU A 72 -23.86 -3.97 1.92
N THR A 73 -24.56 -5.06 1.64
CA THR A 73 -23.95 -6.24 1.02
C THR A 73 -23.55 -5.92 -0.43
N THR A 74 -22.31 -6.19 -0.79
CA THR A 74 -21.83 -6.07 -2.16
C THR A 74 -21.61 -7.46 -2.76
N GLN A 75 -22.50 -7.87 -3.66
CA GLN A 75 -22.35 -9.08 -4.45
C GLN A 75 -21.45 -8.80 -5.65
N ALA A 76 -20.51 -9.69 -5.92
CA ALA A 76 -19.60 -9.58 -7.06
C ALA A 76 -20.37 -9.41 -8.38
N LYS A 77 -20.06 -8.32 -9.10
CA LYS A 77 -20.69 -7.97 -10.39
C LYS A 77 -22.23 -7.92 -10.35
N ASN A 78 -22.82 -7.71 -9.17
CA ASN A 78 -24.26 -7.76 -8.89
C ASN A 78 -24.95 -9.06 -9.35
N LYS A 79 -24.22 -10.18 -9.32
CA LYS A 79 -24.73 -11.46 -9.86
C LYS A 79 -24.08 -12.63 -9.16
N LEU A 80 -24.89 -13.58 -8.70
CA LEU A 80 -24.45 -14.87 -8.18
C LEU A 80 -23.63 -15.66 -9.21
N GLY A 81 -22.67 -16.43 -8.72
CA GLY A 81 -21.76 -17.19 -9.57
C GLY A 81 -20.65 -16.33 -10.19
N SER A 82 -20.32 -15.21 -9.55
CA SER A 82 -19.24 -14.32 -9.94
C SER A 82 -18.30 -14.08 -8.77
N THR A 83 -17.06 -13.71 -9.08
CA THR A 83 -16.11 -13.16 -8.12
C THR A 83 -15.58 -11.83 -8.62
N GLU A 84 -15.23 -10.92 -7.68
CA GLU A 84 -14.78 -9.57 -7.97
C GLU A 84 -13.79 -9.13 -6.88
N LYS A 85 -12.74 -8.38 -7.22
CA LYS A 85 -11.90 -7.75 -6.20
C LYS A 85 -12.69 -6.64 -5.51
N LEU A 86 -12.49 -6.44 -4.21
CA LEU A 86 -13.20 -5.38 -3.47
C LEU A 86 -12.92 -3.98 -4.04
N ALA A 87 -11.71 -3.73 -4.55
CA ALA A 87 -11.36 -2.47 -5.21
C ALA A 87 -12.15 -2.25 -6.52
N ASP A 88 -12.43 -3.33 -7.26
CA ASP A 88 -13.27 -3.26 -8.47
C ASP A 88 -14.74 -3.03 -8.09
N ALA A 89 -15.22 -3.67 -7.02
CA ALA A 89 -16.55 -3.43 -6.46
C ALA A 89 -16.71 -1.98 -5.99
N TYR A 90 -15.70 -1.41 -5.33
CA TYR A 90 -15.66 0.02 -4.96
C TYR A 90 -15.83 0.91 -6.20
N THR A 91 -15.04 0.65 -7.23
CA THR A 91 -15.09 1.41 -8.49
C THR A 91 -16.46 1.29 -9.16
N ARG A 92 -17.04 0.08 -9.16
CA ARG A 92 -18.38 -0.18 -9.70
C ARG A 92 -19.46 0.60 -8.94
N HIS A 93 -19.44 0.59 -7.61
CA HIS A 93 -20.39 1.35 -6.78
C HIS A 93 -20.23 2.86 -6.99
N LYS A 94 -19.00 3.36 -7.11
CA LYS A 94 -18.73 4.77 -7.43
C LYS A 94 -19.30 5.16 -8.79
N ALA A 95 -19.15 4.30 -9.79
CA ALA A 95 -19.74 4.51 -11.13
C ALA A 95 -21.29 4.50 -11.12
N MET A 96 -21.91 3.86 -10.10
CA MET A 96 -23.37 3.90 -9.86
C MET A 96 -23.81 5.17 -9.08
N GLY A 97 -22.92 6.12 -8.83
CA GLY A 97 -23.20 7.36 -8.10
C GLY A 97 -23.21 7.23 -6.57
N LYS A 98 -22.78 6.09 -6.03
CA LYS A 98 -22.61 5.91 -4.59
C LYS A 98 -21.28 6.47 -4.11
N LYS A 99 -21.15 6.75 -2.81
CA LYS A 99 -19.91 7.20 -2.15
C LYS A 99 -19.37 6.09 -1.24
N PRO A 100 -18.70 5.04 -1.76
CA PRO A 100 -18.14 3.99 -0.92
C PRO A 100 -16.96 4.54 -0.11
N LEU A 101 -16.84 4.15 1.16
CA LEU A 101 -15.81 4.56 2.10
C LEU A 101 -14.82 3.44 2.40
N ALA A 102 -15.35 2.28 2.78
CA ALA A 102 -14.59 1.13 3.23
C ALA A 102 -15.40 -0.17 3.05
N GLY A 103 -14.76 -1.31 3.26
CA GLY A 103 -15.44 -2.60 3.28
C GLY A 103 -14.52 -3.78 3.53
N CYS A 104 -15.09 -4.93 3.82
CA CYS A 104 -14.35 -6.19 3.99
C CYS A 104 -15.01 -7.32 3.20
N ASN A 105 -14.22 -8.36 2.89
CA ASN A 105 -14.76 -9.62 2.37
C ASN A 105 -15.66 -10.28 3.42
N ALA A 106 -16.61 -11.08 2.98
CA ALA A 106 -17.57 -11.73 3.89
C ALA A 106 -17.60 -13.24 3.76
N SER A 107 -18.54 -13.78 3.00
CA SER A 107 -18.87 -15.20 3.00
C SER A 107 -17.81 -16.08 2.38
N PHE A 108 -17.70 -17.31 2.88
CA PHE A 108 -17.11 -18.40 2.11
C PHE A 108 -17.95 -18.66 0.86
N TRP A 109 -17.33 -19.16 -0.19
CA TRP A 109 -18.01 -19.35 -1.47
C TRP A 109 -17.49 -20.58 -2.20
N CYS A 110 -18.30 -21.11 -3.10
CA CYS A 110 -17.93 -22.25 -3.92
C CYS A 110 -16.80 -21.90 -4.88
N VAL A 111 -15.60 -22.50 -4.69
CA VAL A 111 -14.42 -22.25 -5.51
C VAL A 111 -14.35 -23.13 -6.76
N SER A 112 -15.05 -24.26 -6.79
CA SER A 112 -14.98 -25.22 -7.89
C SER A 112 -16.28 -26.00 -8.05
N SER A 113 -16.72 -26.17 -9.29
CA SER A 113 -17.85 -27.06 -9.65
C SER A 113 -17.56 -28.54 -9.45
N GLN A 114 -16.34 -28.93 -9.12
CA GLN A 114 -15.91 -30.33 -8.95
C GLN A 114 -16.11 -30.88 -7.54
N ILE A 115 -16.71 -30.11 -6.62
CA ILE A 115 -16.99 -30.55 -5.26
C ILE A 115 -18.43 -31.08 -5.22
N PRO A 116 -18.67 -32.43 -5.26
CA PRO A 116 -19.99 -33.02 -5.53
C PRO A 116 -21.05 -32.76 -4.46
N TRP A 117 -20.64 -32.47 -3.20
CA TRP A 117 -21.59 -32.22 -2.11
C TRP A 117 -22.03 -30.77 -1.98
N TYR A 118 -21.47 -29.90 -2.78
CA TYR A 118 -21.96 -28.53 -2.88
C TYR A 118 -22.86 -28.41 -4.09
N ASN A 119 -24.15 -28.33 -3.87
CA ASN A 119 -25.15 -27.99 -4.89
C ASN A 119 -24.97 -26.53 -5.36
N PHE A 120 -23.72 -26.02 -5.40
CA PHE A 120 -23.42 -24.66 -5.69
C PHE A 120 -22.60 -24.52 -6.95
N MET A 121 -22.81 -23.40 -7.63
CA MET A 121 -21.93 -22.98 -8.71
C MET A 121 -20.75 -22.22 -8.14
N PRO A 122 -19.57 -22.28 -8.82
CA PRO A 122 -18.45 -21.43 -8.48
C PRO A 122 -18.87 -19.95 -8.34
N GLY A 123 -18.39 -19.27 -7.30
CA GLY A 123 -18.73 -17.88 -7.02
C GLY A 123 -20.08 -17.67 -6.32
N VAL A 124 -20.81 -18.74 -5.93
CA VAL A 124 -22.00 -18.61 -5.08
C VAL A 124 -21.59 -18.69 -3.62
N PRO A 125 -22.01 -17.74 -2.76
CA PRO A 125 -21.78 -17.81 -1.33
C PRO A 125 -22.38 -19.08 -0.73
N HIS A 126 -21.69 -19.63 0.25
CA HIS A 126 -22.18 -20.84 0.93
C HIS A 126 -23.32 -20.52 1.90
N GLY A 127 -23.25 -19.38 2.57
CA GLY A 127 -24.25 -18.90 3.51
C GLY A 127 -25.25 -17.94 2.89
N ALA A 128 -26.15 -17.44 3.74
CA ALA A 128 -27.20 -16.52 3.34
C ALA A 128 -26.64 -15.19 2.81
N GLU A 129 -27.37 -14.65 1.85
CA GLU A 129 -27.10 -13.34 1.29
C GLU A 129 -28.39 -12.62 0.96
N VAL A 130 -28.52 -11.40 1.48
CA VAL A 130 -29.57 -10.44 1.14
C VAL A 130 -28.91 -9.14 0.69
N VAL A 131 -29.33 -8.64 -0.46
CA VAL A 131 -28.83 -7.40 -1.05
C VAL A 131 -30.00 -6.45 -1.26
N ASN A 132 -30.04 -5.37 -0.50
CA ASN A 132 -31.10 -4.36 -0.58
C ASN A 132 -32.49 -4.98 -0.69
N ASP A 133 -32.94 -5.60 0.38
CA ASP A 133 -34.26 -6.26 0.51
C ASP A 133 -34.47 -7.51 -0.36
N THR A 134 -33.56 -7.83 -1.24
CA THR A 134 -33.69 -8.99 -2.13
C THR A 134 -32.89 -10.18 -1.62
N ILE A 135 -33.55 -11.30 -1.40
CA ILE A 135 -32.87 -12.55 -1.07
C ILE A 135 -32.10 -13.06 -2.28
N TYR A 136 -30.77 -13.24 -2.10
CA TYR A 136 -29.91 -13.85 -3.10
C TYR A 136 -29.69 -15.32 -2.81
N VAL A 137 -29.33 -15.65 -1.58
CA VAL A 137 -29.10 -17.00 -1.09
C VAL A 137 -29.71 -17.13 0.31
N ASN A 138 -30.37 -18.24 0.62
CA ASN A 138 -30.87 -18.54 1.96
C ASN A 138 -29.84 -19.28 2.80
N THR A 139 -29.96 -19.21 4.13
CA THR A 139 -29.23 -20.05 5.07
C THR A 139 -29.51 -21.53 4.79
N ASN A 140 -28.49 -22.36 4.82
CA ASN A 140 -28.63 -23.79 4.62
C ASN A 140 -29.19 -24.41 5.91
N ARG A 141 -30.45 -24.87 5.90
CA ARG A 141 -31.10 -25.44 7.08
C ARG A 141 -30.40 -26.68 7.64
N ASN A 142 -29.72 -27.44 6.78
CA ASN A 142 -28.98 -28.63 7.17
C ASN A 142 -27.54 -28.32 7.59
N GLY A 143 -27.25 -27.05 7.80
CA GLY A 143 -26.02 -26.55 8.44
C GLY A 143 -24.71 -27.09 7.88
N VAL A 144 -24.62 -27.31 6.57
CA VAL A 144 -23.41 -27.90 6.01
C VAL A 144 -22.45 -26.80 5.63
N PHE A 145 -21.73 -26.32 6.61
CA PHE A 145 -20.38 -25.85 6.44
C PHE A 145 -19.47 -26.66 7.36
N ASP A 146 -19.17 -27.88 6.97
CA ASP A 146 -18.13 -28.65 7.63
C ASP A 146 -17.17 -29.17 6.56
N PHE A 147 -15.95 -28.69 6.62
CA PHE A 147 -14.85 -29.28 5.86
C PHE A 147 -14.63 -30.75 6.24
N ASN A 148 -15.26 -31.23 7.32
CA ASN A 148 -15.16 -32.59 7.84
C ASN A 148 -16.49 -33.34 7.94
N GLY A 149 -17.60 -32.82 7.41
CA GLY A 149 -18.91 -33.52 7.32
C GLY A 149 -19.83 -33.40 8.54
N GLY A 150 -19.65 -32.43 9.43
CA GLY A 150 -20.51 -32.13 10.58
C GLY A 150 -21.49 -30.97 10.36
N THR A 151 -22.47 -30.84 11.23
CA THR A 151 -23.43 -29.72 11.21
C THR A 151 -22.83 -28.49 11.86
N VAL A 152 -22.57 -27.46 11.08
CA VAL A 152 -22.03 -26.17 11.59
C VAL A 152 -23.18 -25.17 11.74
N ASN A 153 -23.29 -24.55 12.91
CA ASN A 153 -24.14 -23.40 13.13
C ASN A 153 -23.40 -22.17 12.55
N THR A 154 -23.74 -21.81 11.34
CA THR A 154 -23.25 -20.60 10.68
C THR A 154 -23.68 -19.34 11.45
N ALA A 155 -22.91 -18.26 11.26
CA ALA A 155 -23.24 -16.97 11.85
C ALA A 155 -23.36 -15.92 10.75
N SER A 156 -24.35 -15.10 10.85
CA SER A 156 -24.62 -14.03 9.89
C SER A 156 -24.49 -12.65 10.50
N THR A 157 -24.26 -11.69 9.63
CA THR A 157 -24.31 -10.27 9.92
C THR A 157 -25.45 -9.68 9.12
N ILE A 158 -26.42 -9.12 9.83
CA ILE A 158 -27.65 -8.51 9.28
C ILE A 158 -27.58 -7.01 9.52
N ILE A 159 -27.88 -6.24 8.50
CA ILE A 159 -28.29 -4.85 8.61
C ILE A 159 -29.81 -4.84 8.51
N ALA A 160 -30.46 -4.54 9.61
CA ALA A 160 -31.90 -4.50 9.69
C ALA A 160 -32.45 -3.15 9.19
N LYS A 161 -33.71 -3.10 8.77
CA LYS A 161 -34.36 -1.87 8.27
C LYS A 161 -34.48 -0.75 9.29
N ASP A 162 -34.43 -1.08 10.55
CA ASP A 162 -34.39 -0.10 11.63
C ASP A 162 -33.01 0.51 11.88
N GLY A 163 -32.02 0.14 11.03
CA GLY A 163 -30.63 0.61 11.06
C GLY A 163 -29.72 -0.19 11.96
N ARG A 164 -30.21 -1.18 12.73
CA ARG A 164 -29.36 -1.98 13.63
C ARG A 164 -28.50 -2.99 12.87
N ALA A 165 -27.32 -3.21 13.38
CA ALA A 165 -26.44 -4.32 12.99
C ALA A 165 -26.61 -5.49 13.96
N LEU A 166 -27.03 -6.65 13.46
CA LEU A 166 -27.26 -7.86 14.24
C LEU A 166 -26.28 -8.93 13.79
N VAL A 167 -25.41 -9.38 14.69
CA VAL A 167 -24.47 -10.47 14.42
C VAL A 167 -24.86 -11.66 15.31
N GLY A 168 -24.96 -12.86 14.71
CA GLY A 168 -25.39 -14.03 15.47
C GLY A 168 -25.86 -15.19 14.60
N ARG A 169 -26.58 -16.11 15.22
CA ARG A 169 -27.17 -17.25 14.56
C ARG A 169 -28.59 -16.93 14.15
N HIS A 170 -28.88 -17.02 12.85
CA HIS A 170 -30.20 -16.73 12.32
C HIS A 170 -30.72 -17.92 11.51
N GLU A 171 -31.96 -18.30 11.76
CA GLU A 171 -32.69 -19.35 11.04
C GLU A 171 -33.56 -18.73 9.96
N TRP A 172 -33.56 -19.33 8.77
CA TRP A 172 -34.38 -18.88 7.66
C TRP A 172 -35.60 -19.79 7.48
N TYR A 173 -36.71 -19.18 7.12
CA TYR A 173 -37.90 -19.86 6.66
C TYR A 173 -38.51 -19.12 5.46
N GLY A 174 -38.76 -19.83 4.35
CA GLY A 174 -39.43 -19.29 3.18
C GLY A 174 -40.69 -20.08 2.87
N CYS A 175 -41.75 -19.43 2.39
CA CYS A 175 -42.96 -20.08 1.93
C CYS A 175 -43.60 -19.33 0.76
N VAL A 176 -44.32 -20.06 -0.05
CA VAL A 176 -45.28 -19.54 -1.03
C VAL A 176 -46.70 -19.87 -0.59
N LYS A 177 -47.54 -18.85 -0.67
CA LYS A 177 -48.95 -18.88 -0.25
C LYS A 177 -49.84 -18.72 -1.46
N SER A 178 -50.94 -19.49 -1.49
CA SER A 178 -52.04 -19.32 -2.42
C SER A 178 -53.33 -19.84 -1.77
N PRO A 179 -54.49 -19.25 -2.01
CA PRO A 179 -55.77 -19.81 -1.57
C PRO A 179 -56.09 -21.16 -2.22
N LYS A 180 -55.36 -21.54 -3.26
CA LYS A 180 -55.51 -22.84 -3.95
C LYS A 180 -54.71 -23.96 -3.30
N PHE A 181 -53.74 -23.61 -2.46
CA PHE A 181 -52.93 -24.65 -1.78
C PHE A 181 -53.65 -25.21 -0.57
N SER A 182 -53.31 -26.45 -0.26
CA SER A 182 -53.82 -27.13 0.95
C SER A 182 -53.25 -26.52 2.25
N ALA A 183 -52.01 -25.98 2.13
CA ALA A 183 -51.31 -25.24 3.16
C ALA A 183 -50.21 -24.38 2.49
N ASP A 184 -49.63 -23.43 3.22
CA ASP A 184 -48.45 -22.72 2.73
C ASP A 184 -47.34 -23.70 2.34
N GLN A 185 -46.79 -23.55 1.15
CA GLN A 185 -45.75 -24.42 0.63
C GLN A 185 -44.39 -23.93 1.01
N GLU A 186 -43.64 -24.74 1.73
CA GLU A 186 -42.31 -24.38 2.18
C GLU A 186 -41.32 -24.32 1.00
N ILE A 187 -40.61 -23.17 0.87
CA ILE A 187 -39.48 -23.03 -0.05
C ILE A 187 -38.24 -23.57 0.67
N ILE A 188 -37.56 -24.54 0.08
CA ILE A 188 -36.40 -25.19 0.70
C ILE A 188 -35.12 -24.42 0.42
N GLN A 189 -34.98 -23.88 -0.79
CA GLN A 189 -33.77 -23.20 -1.23
C GLN A 189 -34.09 -21.98 -2.11
N VAL A 190 -33.16 -21.03 -2.15
CA VAL A 190 -33.21 -19.85 -3.05
C VAL A 190 -31.96 -19.79 -3.90
N ASN A 191 -32.14 -19.74 -5.23
CA ASN A 191 -31.09 -19.63 -6.24
C ASN A 191 -30.04 -20.77 -6.20
N LYS A 192 -30.36 -21.89 -5.59
CA LYS A 192 -29.52 -23.12 -5.53
C LYS A 192 -30.08 -24.19 -6.44
N CYS A 193 -29.28 -25.24 -6.70
CA CYS A 193 -29.79 -26.40 -7.46
C CYS A 193 -30.95 -27.06 -6.74
N ILE A 194 -31.92 -27.55 -7.51
CA ILE A 194 -33.03 -28.32 -6.96
C ILE A 194 -32.63 -29.80 -6.82
N ASP A 195 -32.91 -30.40 -5.66
CA ASP A 195 -32.84 -31.83 -5.37
C ASP A 195 -34.21 -32.45 -5.34
N ALA A 196 -34.26 -33.78 -5.24
CA ALA A 196 -35.49 -34.52 -5.20
C ALA A 196 -36.38 -34.10 -4.03
N GLY A 197 -37.67 -33.91 -4.33
CA GLY A 197 -38.69 -33.58 -3.34
C GLY A 197 -38.61 -32.17 -2.79
N GLN A 198 -38.04 -31.20 -3.52
CA GLN A 198 -37.90 -29.82 -3.10
C GLN A 198 -38.79 -28.85 -3.86
N LEU A 199 -39.07 -27.71 -3.23
CA LEU A 199 -39.55 -26.47 -3.86
C LEU A 199 -38.46 -25.40 -3.71
N VAL A 200 -38.01 -24.88 -4.86
CA VAL A 200 -36.90 -23.89 -4.92
C VAL A 200 -37.38 -22.63 -5.59
N LEU A 201 -36.99 -21.48 -5.03
CA LEU A 201 -37.21 -20.16 -5.60
C LEU A 201 -35.98 -19.68 -6.37
N PHE A 202 -36.17 -19.28 -7.62
CA PHE A 202 -35.16 -18.54 -8.39
C PHE A 202 -35.63 -17.13 -8.67
N ASN A 203 -34.70 -16.19 -8.67
CA ASN A 203 -34.92 -14.80 -9.03
C ASN A 203 -33.77 -14.23 -9.89
N HIS A 204 -33.83 -12.93 -10.17
CA HIS A 204 -32.86 -12.25 -11.05
C HIS A 204 -31.40 -12.28 -10.56
N ALA A 205 -31.16 -12.50 -9.26
CA ALA A 205 -29.79 -12.59 -8.71
C ALA A 205 -28.95 -13.67 -9.39
N ARG A 206 -29.61 -14.71 -9.89
CA ARG A 206 -28.98 -15.80 -10.65
C ARG A 206 -28.53 -15.39 -12.06
N GLY A 207 -29.10 -14.32 -12.59
CA GLY A 207 -28.96 -13.89 -14.00
C GLY A 207 -30.05 -14.47 -14.87
N ARG A 208 -30.74 -13.60 -15.61
CA ARG A 208 -31.98 -13.91 -16.35
C ARG A 208 -31.81 -14.97 -17.43
N ASN A 209 -30.62 -15.09 -18.03
CA ASN A 209 -30.33 -16.02 -19.15
C ASN A 209 -29.57 -17.28 -18.71
N ASN A 210 -29.33 -17.44 -17.40
CA ASN A 210 -28.66 -18.64 -16.90
C ASN A 210 -29.68 -19.76 -16.76
N VAL A 211 -29.33 -20.95 -17.24
CA VAL A 211 -30.14 -22.15 -17.04
C VAL A 211 -30.22 -22.46 -15.55
N PHE A 212 -31.42 -22.84 -15.10
CA PHE A 212 -31.61 -23.33 -13.75
C PHE A 212 -30.98 -24.71 -13.61
N TYR A 213 -30.08 -24.88 -12.68
CA TYR A 213 -29.45 -26.16 -12.42
C TYR A 213 -30.39 -27.05 -11.61
N SER A 214 -30.51 -28.29 -12.05
CA SER A 214 -31.36 -29.33 -11.41
C SER A 214 -30.64 -30.67 -11.42
N TYR A 215 -30.68 -31.38 -10.31
CA TYR A 215 -30.26 -32.78 -10.22
C TYR A 215 -31.41 -33.74 -10.54
N VAL A 216 -32.63 -33.22 -10.61
CA VAL A 216 -33.83 -33.96 -10.95
C VAL A 216 -34.37 -33.50 -12.31
N GLN A 217 -35.07 -34.40 -12.98
CA GLN A 217 -35.69 -34.18 -14.29
C GLN A 217 -37.19 -33.95 -14.14
N ASP A 218 -37.79 -33.39 -15.19
CA ASP A 218 -39.21 -33.22 -15.31
C ASP A 218 -39.88 -32.41 -14.20
N CYS A 219 -39.15 -31.39 -13.70
CA CYS A 219 -39.68 -30.47 -12.70
C CYS A 219 -40.84 -29.62 -13.25
N HIS A 220 -41.65 -29.07 -12.33
CA HIS A 220 -42.66 -28.08 -12.66
C HIS A 220 -42.07 -26.69 -12.43
N TYR A 221 -42.21 -25.81 -13.42
CA TYR A 221 -41.72 -24.43 -13.40
C TYR A 221 -42.89 -23.47 -13.41
N ILE A 222 -43.04 -22.67 -12.37
CA ILE A 222 -44.05 -21.62 -12.23
C ILE A 222 -43.36 -20.28 -12.33
N PHE A 223 -43.48 -19.62 -13.46
CA PHE A 223 -42.89 -18.32 -13.71
C PHE A 223 -43.82 -17.23 -13.20
N LEU A 224 -43.23 -16.26 -12.51
CA LEU A 224 -43.91 -15.25 -11.74
C LEU A 224 -43.53 -13.84 -12.19
N LYS A 225 -44.52 -12.95 -12.26
CA LYS A 225 -44.36 -11.52 -12.42
C LYS A 225 -44.66 -10.80 -11.14
N LEU A 226 -43.78 -9.91 -10.72
CA LEU A 226 -43.99 -9.05 -9.54
C LEU A 226 -45.16 -8.11 -9.84
N LYS A 227 -46.11 -8.00 -8.93
CA LYS A 227 -47.23 -7.06 -9.07
C LYS A 227 -46.75 -5.62 -8.90
N GLU A 228 -47.38 -4.67 -9.58
CA GLU A 228 -47.00 -3.25 -9.57
C GLU A 228 -47.02 -2.63 -8.18
N ASP A 229 -47.92 -3.09 -7.29
CA ASP A 229 -48.08 -2.65 -5.91
C ASP A 229 -47.16 -3.38 -4.92
N SER A 230 -46.29 -4.25 -5.42
CA SER A 230 -45.40 -5.09 -4.60
C SER A 230 -43.94 -4.85 -4.93
N LYS A 231 -43.06 -5.14 -3.99
CA LYS A 231 -41.60 -5.05 -4.12
C LYS A 231 -40.91 -6.18 -3.36
N TRP A 232 -39.70 -6.48 -3.71
CA TRP A 232 -38.89 -7.40 -2.91
C TRP A 232 -38.76 -6.87 -1.48
N ALA A 233 -38.94 -7.75 -0.52
CA ALA A 233 -38.87 -7.44 0.91
C ALA A 233 -38.62 -8.72 1.71
N ILE A 234 -38.09 -8.55 2.91
CA ILE A 234 -37.94 -9.62 3.90
C ILE A 234 -38.98 -9.40 5.00
N ALA A 235 -39.53 -10.51 5.54
CA ALA A 235 -40.59 -10.55 6.55
C ALA A 235 -41.94 -9.93 6.13
N LYS A 236 -42.14 -9.79 4.81
CA LYS A 236 -43.41 -9.29 4.23
C LYS A 236 -43.83 -10.17 3.05
N ASP A 237 -45.15 -10.24 2.82
CA ASP A 237 -45.70 -10.92 1.66
C ASP A 237 -45.34 -10.15 0.36
N ILE A 238 -44.64 -10.81 -0.54
CA ILE A 238 -44.28 -10.30 -1.88
C ILE A 238 -45.29 -10.91 -2.85
N LYS A 239 -46.14 -10.08 -3.45
CA LYS A 239 -47.21 -10.53 -4.34
C LYS A 239 -46.72 -10.70 -5.77
N PHE A 240 -47.05 -11.81 -6.34
CA PHE A 240 -46.75 -12.15 -7.73
C PHE A 240 -48.00 -12.62 -8.44
N GLU A 241 -48.04 -12.46 -9.76
CA GLU A 241 -48.97 -13.08 -10.66
C GLU A 241 -48.26 -14.28 -11.35
N VAL A 242 -48.94 -15.42 -11.46
CA VAL A 242 -48.49 -16.55 -12.25
C VAL A 242 -48.56 -16.20 -13.71
N ALA A 243 -47.38 -16.03 -14.36
CA ALA A 243 -47.30 -15.58 -15.74
C ALA A 243 -47.17 -16.72 -16.77
N GLU A 244 -46.52 -17.82 -16.39
CA GLU A 244 -46.36 -19.01 -17.22
C GLU A 244 -46.18 -20.24 -16.35
N ILE A 245 -46.72 -21.37 -16.79
CA ILE A 245 -46.55 -22.68 -16.15
C ILE A 245 -46.00 -23.66 -17.18
N LYS A 246 -44.90 -24.34 -16.83
CA LYS A 246 -44.32 -25.47 -17.63
C LYS A 246 -44.26 -26.70 -16.74
N LEU A 247 -45.08 -27.67 -17.03
CA LEU A 247 -45.11 -28.95 -16.33
C LEU A 247 -44.11 -29.93 -16.96
N SER A 248 -43.42 -30.70 -16.12
CA SER A 248 -42.50 -31.74 -16.54
C SER A 248 -41.44 -31.22 -17.56
N ALA A 249 -40.83 -30.10 -17.25
CA ALA A 249 -39.86 -29.43 -18.11
C ALA A 249 -38.44 -29.54 -17.54
N ASN A 250 -37.44 -29.20 -18.37
CA ASN A 250 -36.02 -29.20 -18.01
C ASN A 250 -35.32 -27.98 -18.62
N ASN A 251 -34.16 -27.60 -18.04
CA ASN A 251 -33.24 -26.60 -18.61
C ASN A 251 -33.87 -25.23 -18.92
N GLN A 252 -34.75 -24.75 -18.05
CA GLN A 252 -35.39 -23.46 -18.20
C GLN A 252 -34.47 -22.31 -17.74
N VAL A 253 -34.80 -21.10 -18.17
CA VAL A 253 -34.16 -19.84 -17.77
C VAL A 253 -35.20 -18.87 -17.25
N LEU A 254 -34.81 -17.88 -16.43
CA LEU A 254 -35.76 -16.90 -15.89
C LEU A 254 -36.35 -15.98 -16.99
N GLY A 255 -35.57 -15.62 -17.97
CA GLY A 255 -36.01 -14.75 -19.07
C GLY A 255 -36.50 -13.37 -18.57
N ASN A 256 -37.73 -13.02 -19.00
CA ASN A 256 -38.35 -11.74 -18.62
C ASN A 256 -39.20 -11.79 -17.36
N TYR A 257 -39.22 -12.93 -16.66
CA TYR A 257 -39.98 -13.11 -15.41
C TYR A 257 -39.16 -12.57 -14.22
N ASP A 258 -39.82 -12.30 -13.11
CA ASP A 258 -39.19 -11.73 -11.91
C ASP A 258 -38.78 -12.81 -10.89
N ALA A 259 -39.51 -13.94 -10.92
CA ALA A 259 -39.19 -15.12 -10.13
C ALA A 259 -39.68 -16.39 -10.85
N CYS A 260 -39.16 -17.55 -10.41
CA CYS A 260 -39.63 -18.87 -10.82
C CYS A 260 -39.60 -19.80 -9.62
N LEU A 261 -40.71 -20.48 -9.35
CA LEU A 261 -40.77 -21.61 -8.43
C LEU A 261 -40.53 -22.89 -9.23
N ILE A 262 -39.60 -23.73 -8.76
CA ILE A 262 -39.32 -25.03 -9.37
C ILE A 262 -39.65 -26.08 -8.35
N ALA A 263 -40.54 -26.97 -8.73
CA ALA A 263 -41.11 -27.99 -7.83
C ALA A 263 -40.78 -29.40 -8.30
N ASP A 264 -40.44 -30.24 -7.33
CA ASP A 264 -40.34 -31.68 -7.49
C ASP A 264 -41.06 -32.42 -6.36
N GLY A 265 -41.32 -33.74 -6.59
CA GLY A 265 -42.00 -34.61 -5.61
C GLY A 265 -43.40 -34.16 -5.29
N ALA A 266 -43.73 -34.10 -4.01
CA ALA A 266 -45.07 -33.75 -3.51
C ALA A 266 -45.49 -32.32 -3.87
N TYR A 267 -44.54 -31.40 -4.06
CA TYR A 267 -44.80 -30.00 -4.42
C TYR A 267 -45.43 -29.88 -5.82
N LYS A 268 -45.19 -30.82 -6.73
CA LYS A 268 -45.77 -30.81 -8.07
C LYS A 268 -47.30 -30.74 -8.03
N ALA A 269 -47.93 -31.58 -7.20
CA ALA A 269 -49.38 -31.64 -7.07
C ALA A 269 -50.00 -30.32 -6.53
N GLU A 270 -49.29 -29.59 -5.69
CA GLU A 270 -49.72 -28.27 -5.24
C GLU A 270 -49.55 -27.21 -6.35
N MET A 271 -48.45 -27.26 -7.11
CA MET A 271 -48.21 -26.33 -8.21
C MET A 271 -49.18 -26.51 -9.38
N GLU A 272 -49.65 -27.75 -9.62
CA GLU A 272 -50.67 -28.07 -10.66
C GLU A 272 -52.04 -27.43 -10.40
N LYS A 273 -52.33 -27.00 -9.16
CA LYS A 273 -53.53 -26.26 -8.80
C LYS A 273 -53.56 -24.82 -9.30
N LEU A 274 -52.38 -24.27 -9.64
CA LEU A 274 -52.24 -22.90 -10.12
C LEU A 274 -52.60 -22.80 -11.61
N ALA A 275 -53.08 -21.61 -11.98
CA ALA A 275 -53.33 -21.24 -13.36
C ALA A 275 -52.64 -19.89 -13.66
N VAL A 276 -52.36 -19.63 -14.94
CA VAL A 276 -51.88 -18.32 -15.39
C VAL A 276 -52.90 -17.24 -14.99
N GLY A 277 -52.44 -16.17 -14.39
CA GLY A 277 -53.25 -15.10 -13.84
C GLY A 277 -53.57 -15.22 -12.34
N ASP A 278 -53.26 -16.34 -11.70
CA ASP A 278 -53.43 -16.50 -10.25
C ASP A 278 -52.44 -15.65 -9.49
N GLU A 279 -52.88 -15.13 -8.33
CA GLU A 279 -52.01 -14.46 -7.38
C GLU A 279 -51.38 -15.47 -6.40
N VAL A 280 -50.09 -15.33 -6.19
CA VAL A 280 -49.35 -16.03 -5.14
C VAL A 280 -48.57 -15.00 -4.31
N ALA A 281 -48.35 -15.28 -3.02
CA ALA A 281 -47.48 -14.47 -2.18
C ALA A 281 -46.29 -15.30 -1.73
N ILE A 282 -45.10 -14.73 -1.84
CA ILE A 282 -43.87 -15.34 -1.34
C ILE A 282 -43.42 -14.54 -0.09
N ASN A 283 -43.06 -15.23 0.97
CA ASN A 283 -42.51 -14.64 2.16
C ASN A 283 -41.20 -15.32 2.57
N ASN A 284 -40.26 -14.50 3.07
CA ASN A 284 -38.97 -14.94 3.57
C ASN A 284 -38.77 -14.34 4.95
N TYR A 285 -38.45 -15.17 5.94
CA TYR A 285 -38.24 -14.77 7.32
C TYR A 285 -36.86 -15.18 7.79
N TRP A 286 -36.19 -14.31 8.52
CA TRP A 286 -35.07 -14.65 9.39
C TRP A 286 -35.45 -14.42 10.84
N PHE A 287 -35.02 -15.34 11.70
CA PHE A 287 -35.27 -15.32 13.13
C PHE A 287 -33.94 -15.43 13.86
N ASP A 288 -33.77 -14.62 14.92
CA ASP A 288 -32.66 -14.81 15.83
C ASP A 288 -32.89 -16.07 16.67
N ILE A 289 -32.00 -17.06 16.54
CA ILE A 289 -32.07 -18.33 17.26
C ILE A 289 -31.77 -18.12 18.75
N ASP A 290 -30.88 -17.19 19.07
CA ASP A 290 -30.41 -16.92 20.43
C ASP A 290 -31.21 -15.81 21.13
N GLY A 291 -32.17 -15.23 20.44
CA GLY A 291 -33.05 -14.13 20.89
C GLY A 291 -34.50 -14.55 21.09
N ASP A 292 -35.42 -13.64 20.77
CA ASP A 292 -36.85 -13.78 20.97
C ASP A 292 -37.60 -14.51 19.82
N ARG A 293 -36.87 -14.95 18.81
CA ARG A 293 -37.39 -15.61 17.61
C ARG A 293 -38.45 -14.82 16.84
N LYS A 294 -38.41 -13.48 16.93
CA LYS A 294 -39.26 -12.65 16.08
C LYS A 294 -38.67 -12.48 14.68
N PRO A 295 -39.52 -12.33 13.65
CA PRO A 295 -39.03 -12.02 12.30
C PRO A 295 -38.25 -10.72 12.26
N ILE A 296 -37.12 -10.74 11.59
CA ILE A 296 -36.24 -9.58 11.36
C ILE A 296 -36.52 -9.02 9.96
N GLU A 297 -36.82 -7.75 9.86
CA GLU A 297 -36.87 -7.05 8.57
C GLU A 297 -35.41 -6.78 8.11
N VAL A 298 -34.88 -7.69 7.30
CA VAL A 298 -33.51 -7.67 6.80
C VAL A 298 -33.43 -6.76 5.58
N GLU A 299 -32.50 -5.81 5.57
CA GLU A 299 -32.17 -5.02 4.39
C GLU A 299 -30.93 -5.57 3.66
N ASN A 300 -29.88 -5.87 4.41
CA ASN A 300 -28.64 -6.45 3.89
C ASN A 300 -28.17 -7.57 4.83
N MET A 301 -27.55 -8.61 4.28
CA MET A 301 -27.06 -9.73 5.05
C MET A 301 -25.95 -10.46 4.35
N THR A 302 -24.96 -10.88 5.12
CA THR A 302 -23.96 -11.89 4.72
C THR A 302 -23.82 -12.93 5.82
N GLU A 303 -23.41 -14.14 5.47
CA GLU A 303 -23.23 -15.23 6.42
C GLU A 303 -21.80 -15.76 6.34
N GLY A 304 -21.16 -15.89 7.51
CA GLY A 304 -19.80 -16.43 7.67
C GLY A 304 -19.82 -17.92 8.06
N GLU A 305 -18.68 -18.39 8.58
CA GLU A 305 -18.52 -19.80 8.96
C GLU A 305 -19.17 -20.10 10.30
N ALA A 306 -18.89 -19.33 11.34
CA ALA A 306 -19.32 -19.63 12.69
C ALA A 306 -19.38 -18.39 13.60
N HIS A 307 -20.21 -18.49 14.65
CA HIS A 307 -20.18 -17.55 15.77
C HIS A 307 -19.02 -17.89 16.71
N VAL A 308 -17.98 -17.10 16.69
CA VAL A 308 -16.79 -17.30 17.54
C VAL A 308 -16.89 -16.56 18.88
N MET A 309 -17.78 -15.59 18.99
CA MET A 309 -18.20 -14.95 20.24
C MET A 309 -19.72 -14.76 20.23
N LEU A 310 -20.37 -15.04 21.37
CA LEU A 310 -21.81 -14.86 21.58
C LEU A 310 -22.05 -14.28 22.98
N LYS A 311 -22.81 -13.18 23.05
CA LYS A 311 -23.13 -12.47 24.29
C LYS A 311 -21.87 -12.14 25.13
N GLY A 312 -20.85 -11.66 24.42
CA GLY A 312 -19.56 -11.27 25.02
C GLY A 312 -18.67 -12.43 25.48
N GLN A 313 -19.07 -13.70 25.22
CA GLN A 313 -18.32 -14.90 25.59
C GLN A 313 -17.78 -15.62 24.34
N ILE A 314 -16.52 -16.01 24.39
CA ILE A 314 -15.88 -16.84 23.34
C ILE A 314 -16.54 -18.21 23.35
N THR A 315 -16.96 -18.67 22.16
CA THR A 315 -17.66 -19.95 22.00
C THR A 315 -16.69 -21.11 21.75
N ASN A 316 -17.19 -22.34 21.85
CA ASN A 316 -16.42 -23.53 21.48
C ASN A 316 -16.04 -23.58 19.98
N ARG A 317 -16.74 -22.82 19.14
CA ARG A 317 -16.40 -22.70 17.71
C ARG A 317 -15.08 -21.97 17.46
N ALA A 318 -14.70 -21.06 18.36
CA ALA A 318 -13.41 -20.39 18.30
C ALA A 318 -12.20 -21.33 18.55
N THR A 319 -12.45 -22.44 19.26
CA THR A 319 -11.41 -23.45 19.60
C THR A 319 -11.50 -24.72 18.79
N ALA A 320 -12.45 -24.82 17.86
CA ALA A 320 -12.69 -26.02 17.03
C ALA A 320 -12.46 -25.72 15.56
N ASP A 321 -12.19 -26.76 14.78
CA ASP A 321 -12.14 -26.77 13.32
C ASP A 321 -11.32 -25.59 12.73
N TYR A 322 -11.97 -24.79 11.92
CA TYR A 322 -11.36 -23.63 11.27
C TYR A 322 -10.97 -22.52 12.27
N GLY A 323 -11.75 -22.36 13.36
CA GLY A 323 -11.47 -21.39 14.41
C GLY A 323 -10.15 -21.65 15.14
N ALA A 324 -9.79 -22.91 15.35
CA ALA A 324 -8.56 -23.34 16.02
C ALA A 324 -7.27 -23.12 15.18
N LYS A 325 -7.40 -23.00 13.89
CA LYS A 325 -6.24 -22.86 12.99
C LYS A 325 -5.72 -21.43 12.96
N VAL A 326 -4.42 -21.27 12.75
CA VAL A 326 -3.77 -19.99 12.56
C VAL A 326 -3.89 -19.57 11.11
N TYR A 327 -4.61 -18.46 10.87
CA TYR A 327 -4.80 -17.85 9.55
C TYR A 327 -4.77 -16.32 9.67
N SER A 328 -4.67 -15.61 8.53
CA SER A 328 -5.24 -14.26 8.45
C SER A 328 -6.73 -14.35 8.72
N ARG A 329 -7.30 -13.35 9.36
CA ARG A 329 -8.71 -13.39 9.79
C ARG A 329 -9.49 -12.22 9.23
N THR A 330 -10.75 -12.49 8.90
CA THR A 330 -11.79 -11.48 8.74
C THR A 330 -12.94 -11.86 9.65
N ALA A 331 -13.46 -10.92 10.42
CA ALA A 331 -14.63 -11.14 11.25
C ALA A 331 -15.47 -9.85 11.37
N TYR A 332 -16.77 -10.03 11.62
CA TYR A 332 -17.71 -8.97 11.87
C TYR A 332 -18.28 -9.12 13.27
N GLY A 333 -18.48 -8.00 13.95
CA GLY A 333 -19.03 -7.97 15.30
C GLY A 333 -19.97 -6.80 15.52
N ASN A 334 -20.75 -6.85 16.58
CA ASN A 334 -21.64 -5.78 16.98
C ASN A 334 -21.61 -5.58 18.49
N ASN A 335 -22.12 -4.42 18.97
CA ASN A 335 -22.47 -4.23 20.36
C ASN A 335 -23.85 -4.81 20.66
N GLN A 336 -24.22 -4.90 21.94
CA GLN A 336 -25.46 -5.54 22.37
C GLN A 336 -26.71 -4.90 21.76
N GLU A 337 -26.74 -3.57 21.66
CA GLU A 337 -27.86 -2.79 21.15
C GLU A 337 -27.99 -2.83 19.63
N GLY A 338 -26.93 -3.26 18.92
CA GLY A 338 -26.85 -3.23 17.45
C GLY A 338 -26.63 -1.83 16.89
N THR A 339 -26.28 -0.86 17.74
CA THR A 339 -26.00 0.53 17.33
C THR A 339 -24.61 0.72 16.77
N LYS A 340 -23.75 -0.29 16.87
CA LYS A 340 -22.41 -0.32 16.29
C LYS A 340 -22.18 -1.62 15.54
N LEU A 341 -21.56 -1.51 14.39
CA LEU A 341 -20.99 -2.61 13.63
C LEU A 341 -19.46 -2.49 13.64
N TYR A 342 -18.80 -3.59 13.86
CA TYR A 342 -17.34 -3.69 13.87
C TYR A 342 -16.88 -4.67 12.81
N MET A 343 -15.76 -4.38 12.13
CA MET A 343 -15.09 -5.30 11.23
C MET A 343 -13.62 -5.36 11.59
N ILE A 344 -13.02 -6.54 11.57
CA ILE A 344 -11.60 -6.75 11.83
C ILE A 344 -10.97 -7.58 10.72
N VAL A 345 -9.76 -7.20 10.34
CA VAL A 345 -8.86 -8.02 9.53
C VAL A 345 -7.51 -8.13 10.26
N ILE A 346 -7.00 -9.34 10.40
CA ILE A 346 -5.68 -9.64 10.94
C ILE A 346 -4.84 -10.26 9.82
N GLU A 347 -3.67 -9.70 9.57
CA GLU A 347 -2.76 -10.18 8.52
C GLU A 347 -2.10 -11.52 8.86
N MET A 348 -1.76 -12.27 7.81
CA MET A 348 -0.80 -13.37 7.86
C MET A 348 0.14 -13.25 6.65
N ALA A 349 1.02 -12.26 6.70
CA ALA A 349 1.95 -11.94 5.62
C ALA A 349 3.12 -11.10 6.15
N THR A 350 4.20 -11.03 5.37
CA THR A 350 5.25 -10.03 5.60
C THR A 350 4.84 -8.74 4.89
N ASN A 351 4.50 -7.75 5.69
CA ASN A 351 4.17 -6.43 5.22
C ASN A 351 5.46 -5.61 5.06
N PRO A 352 5.75 -5.01 3.89
CA PRO A 352 6.98 -4.23 3.68
C PRO A 352 7.12 -3.05 4.65
N GLU A 353 6.00 -2.45 5.04
CA GLU A 353 5.95 -1.26 5.89
C GLU A 353 5.90 -1.61 7.40
N TYR A 354 5.18 -2.69 7.75
CA TYR A 354 4.90 -3.03 9.17
C TYR A 354 5.49 -4.35 9.63
N GLY A 355 6.31 -4.98 8.81
CA GLY A 355 6.99 -6.22 9.12
C GLY A 355 6.07 -7.45 9.11
N ASN A 356 6.55 -8.54 9.72
CA ASN A 356 5.87 -9.83 9.68
C ASN A 356 4.63 -9.85 10.60
N SER A 357 3.53 -10.40 10.07
CA SER A 357 2.33 -10.76 10.82
C SER A 357 2.06 -12.26 10.67
N LYS A 358 1.99 -12.98 11.78
CA LYS A 358 1.90 -14.45 11.76
C LYS A 358 0.48 -15.01 11.66
N GLY A 359 -0.54 -14.14 11.65
CA GLY A 359 -1.93 -14.57 11.78
C GLY A 359 -2.26 -15.08 13.19
N CYS A 360 -3.51 -15.48 13.40
CA CYS A 360 -3.94 -15.97 14.71
C CYS A 360 -5.11 -16.95 14.61
N THR A 361 -5.41 -17.59 15.76
CA THR A 361 -6.66 -18.35 15.94
C THR A 361 -7.83 -17.41 16.20
N ALA A 362 -9.06 -17.89 16.03
CA ALA A 362 -10.24 -17.09 16.34
C ALA A 362 -10.32 -16.71 17.83
N THR A 363 -9.84 -17.56 18.73
CA THR A 363 -9.76 -17.24 20.16
C THR A 363 -8.84 -16.05 20.43
N VAL A 364 -7.64 -16.03 19.85
CA VAL A 364 -6.69 -14.92 19.99
C VAL A 364 -7.30 -13.65 19.39
N MET A 365 -7.91 -13.73 18.20
CA MET A 365 -8.60 -12.59 17.59
C MET A 365 -9.67 -12.00 18.52
N CYS A 366 -10.55 -12.83 19.07
CA CYS A 366 -11.61 -12.38 19.97
C CYS A 366 -11.06 -11.75 21.27
N ASN A 367 -10.02 -12.35 21.86
CA ASN A 367 -9.37 -11.84 23.08
C ASN A 367 -8.72 -10.46 22.85
N ILE A 368 -8.06 -10.28 21.72
CA ILE A 368 -7.47 -8.99 21.33
C ILE A 368 -8.60 -7.97 21.07
N TRP A 369 -9.56 -8.34 20.23
CA TRP A 369 -10.61 -7.44 19.79
C TRP A 369 -11.47 -6.91 20.94
N LYS A 370 -11.77 -7.77 21.91
CA LYS A 370 -12.53 -7.37 23.10
C LYS A 370 -11.80 -6.37 23.99
N GLN A 371 -10.47 -6.36 23.98
CA GLN A 371 -9.67 -5.37 24.71
C GLN A 371 -9.68 -4.00 24.00
N PHE A 372 -9.72 -3.97 22.67
CA PHE A 372 -9.89 -2.72 21.92
C PHE A 372 -11.36 -2.24 21.89
N VAL A 373 -12.31 -3.18 21.94
CA VAL A 373 -13.75 -2.93 21.82
C VAL A 373 -14.47 -3.59 23.01
N PRO A 374 -14.50 -2.93 24.18
CA PRO A 374 -15.06 -3.53 25.41
C PRO A 374 -16.55 -3.89 25.32
N ASP A 375 -17.33 -3.19 24.48
CA ASP A 375 -18.75 -3.45 24.22
C ASP A 375 -19.01 -4.48 23.11
N LEU A 376 -17.95 -5.15 22.62
CA LEU A 376 -18.07 -6.23 21.63
C LEU A 376 -18.93 -7.37 22.20
N TRP A 377 -20.04 -7.66 21.51
CA TRP A 377 -21.09 -8.58 22.02
C TRP A 377 -21.10 -9.90 21.27
N ASN A 378 -21.29 -9.87 19.96
CA ASN A 378 -21.27 -11.06 19.11
C ASN A 378 -20.23 -10.90 18.01
N VAL A 379 -19.64 -12.03 17.57
CA VAL A 379 -18.66 -12.07 16.48
C VAL A 379 -18.94 -13.26 15.56
N ALA A 380 -19.08 -12.96 14.26
CA ALA A 380 -19.13 -13.92 13.17
C ALA A 380 -17.76 -13.99 12.47
N ASN A 381 -17.19 -15.21 12.38
CA ASN A 381 -15.97 -15.45 11.61
C ASN A 381 -16.31 -15.55 10.14
N MET A 382 -15.68 -14.72 9.30
CA MET A 382 -15.87 -14.66 7.86
C MET A 382 -14.81 -15.46 7.12
N ASP A 383 -14.87 -15.48 5.78
CA ASP A 383 -13.83 -16.10 4.95
C ASP A 383 -12.48 -15.42 5.19
N ALA A 384 -11.47 -16.24 5.39
CA ALA A 384 -10.16 -15.86 5.86
C ALA A 384 -9.05 -16.35 4.91
N GLY A 385 -7.80 -16.41 5.36
CA GLY A 385 -6.70 -16.83 4.51
C GLY A 385 -6.49 -15.86 3.35
N GLY A 386 -6.41 -16.36 2.12
CA GLY A 386 -6.23 -15.55 0.92
C GLY A 386 -7.35 -14.54 0.64
N SER A 387 -8.54 -14.75 1.22
CA SER A 387 -9.69 -13.85 1.06
C SER A 387 -9.68 -12.66 2.02
N ALA A 388 -8.92 -12.74 3.14
CA ALA A 388 -8.91 -11.71 4.18
C ALA A 388 -8.40 -10.37 3.64
N GLN A 389 -9.30 -9.39 3.51
CA GLN A 389 -8.97 -8.06 3.01
C GLN A 389 -9.94 -7.00 3.54
N MET A 390 -9.37 -5.87 3.93
CA MET A 390 -10.08 -4.64 4.28
C MET A 390 -9.76 -3.56 3.26
N LEU A 391 -10.77 -3.00 2.66
CA LEU A 391 -10.69 -1.89 1.72
C LEU A 391 -10.90 -0.58 2.47
N ILE A 392 -10.02 0.39 2.26
CA ILE A 392 -10.18 1.78 2.71
C ILE A 392 -10.05 2.67 1.48
N GLY A 393 -11.07 3.44 1.19
CA GLY A 393 -11.15 4.09 -0.11
C GLY A 393 -11.08 3.06 -1.24
N SER A 394 -10.26 3.27 -2.24
CA SER A 394 -10.06 2.37 -3.39
C SER A 394 -8.98 1.30 -3.18
N SER A 395 -8.31 1.27 -2.02
CA SER A 395 -7.13 0.45 -1.78
C SER A 395 -7.34 -0.58 -0.67
N VAL A 396 -6.77 -1.77 -0.82
CA VAL A 396 -6.74 -2.77 0.25
C VAL A 396 -5.69 -2.34 1.27
N ALA A 397 -6.13 -2.12 2.51
CA ALA A 397 -5.31 -1.57 3.59
C ALA A 397 -4.32 -2.59 4.17
N ASN A 398 -4.69 -3.87 4.22
CA ASN A 398 -3.84 -4.93 4.75
C ASN A 398 -3.02 -5.61 3.64
N LYS A 399 -1.88 -6.20 4.00
CA LYS A 399 -1.16 -7.11 3.10
C LYS A 399 -1.87 -8.46 3.07
N THR A 400 -2.32 -8.87 1.88
CA THR A 400 -2.94 -10.18 1.70
C THR A 400 -1.90 -11.31 1.69
N THR A 401 -2.30 -12.52 2.07
CA THR A 401 -1.43 -13.71 2.00
C THR A 401 -1.03 -14.08 0.59
N GLU A 402 -1.81 -13.64 -0.39
CA GLU A 402 -1.51 -13.81 -1.82
C GLU A 402 -0.81 -12.57 -2.37
N ALA A 403 -0.05 -12.72 -3.44
CA ALA A 403 0.68 -11.62 -4.07
C ALA A 403 -0.26 -10.48 -4.53
N THR A 404 -1.47 -10.82 -4.92
CA THR A 404 -2.53 -9.87 -5.28
C THR A 404 -3.80 -10.17 -4.49
N PRO A 405 -4.61 -9.15 -4.11
CA PRO A 405 -5.89 -9.38 -3.46
C PRO A 405 -6.79 -10.31 -4.27
N ARG A 406 -7.31 -11.34 -3.61
CA ARG A 406 -8.20 -12.33 -4.23
C ARG A 406 -9.53 -11.70 -4.63
N ALA A 407 -10.07 -12.10 -5.77
CA ALA A 407 -11.46 -11.83 -6.11
C ALA A 407 -12.38 -12.72 -5.24
N VAL A 408 -13.36 -12.13 -4.58
CA VAL A 408 -14.29 -12.76 -3.63
C VAL A 408 -15.71 -12.73 -4.16
N ALA A 409 -16.59 -13.59 -3.64
CA ALA A 409 -17.98 -13.64 -4.08
C ALA A 409 -18.78 -12.45 -3.55
N ASN A 410 -18.57 -12.05 -2.30
CA ASN A 410 -19.25 -10.92 -1.68
C ASN A 410 -18.42 -10.28 -0.57
N GLY A 411 -18.94 -9.16 -0.08
CA GLY A 411 -18.45 -8.43 1.08
C GLY A 411 -19.52 -7.53 1.65
N MET A 412 -19.22 -6.85 2.74
CA MET A 412 -19.99 -5.67 3.18
C MET A 412 -19.17 -4.40 2.95
N MET A 413 -19.84 -3.41 2.41
CA MET A 413 -19.24 -2.11 2.09
C MET A 413 -20.02 -0.99 2.76
N VAL A 414 -19.27 -0.01 3.25
CA VAL A 414 -19.80 1.19 3.93
C VAL A 414 -19.84 2.33 2.95
N PHE A 415 -20.92 3.07 2.93
CA PHE A 415 -21.14 4.21 2.05
C PHE A 415 -21.44 5.46 2.86
N SER A 416 -20.98 6.62 2.37
CA SER A 416 -21.51 7.90 2.81
C SER A 416 -22.80 8.21 2.04
N THR A 417 -23.79 8.69 2.77
CA THR A 417 -25.04 9.25 2.23
C THR A 417 -25.15 10.74 2.50
N ALA A 418 -24.03 11.37 2.92
CA ALA A 418 -23.99 12.80 3.21
C ALA A 418 -24.39 13.62 1.97
N PRO A 419 -25.19 14.70 2.17
CA PRO A 419 -25.56 15.60 1.10
C PRO A 419 -24.36 16.23 0.41
N ALA A 420 -24.56 16.72 -0.82
CA ALA A 420 -23.51 17.41 -1.57
C ALA A 420 -23.29 18.87 -1.10
N GLU A 421 -24.21 19.42 -0.32
CA GLU A 421 -24.12 20.78 0.24
C GLU A 421 -22.95 20.91 1.21
N ASP A 422 -22.03 21.85 0.95
CA ASP A 422 -20.80 22.07 1.71
C ASP A 422 -19.90 20.82 1.83
N ALA A 423 -20.01 19.88 0.89
CA ALA A 423 -19.26 18.63 0.91
C ALA A 423 -17.74 18.85 0.86
N ASP A 424 -17.28 19.92 0.19
CA ASP A 424 -15.86 20.25 0.01
C ASP A 424 -15.35 21.32 0.99
N VAL A 425 -16.16 21.70 2.01
CA VAL A 425 -15.78 22.72 2.99
C VAL A 425 -15.23 22.07 4.25
N VAL A 426 -13.99 22.39 4.61
CA VAL A 426 -13.39 21.96 5.88
C VAL A 426 -14.11 22.68 7.02
N ALA A 427 -14.86 21.93 7.80
CA ALA A 427 -15.63 22.41 8.96
C ALA A 427 -15.05 21.92 10.31
N ALA A 428 -14.25 20.86 10.30
CA ALA A 428 -13.60 20.31 11.47
C ALA A 428 -12.18 19.82 11.13
N LEU A 429 -11.31 19.86 12.12
CA LEU A 429 -9.92 19.42 12.03
C LEU A 429 -9.70 18.23 12.97
N ARG A 430 -8.80 17.34 12.61
CA ARG A 430 -8.29 16.30 13.51
C ARG A 430 -6.80 16.07 13.25
N PHE A 431 -6.04 15.90 14.32
CA PHE A 431 -4.68 15.38 14.14
C PHE A 431 -4.73 13.92 13.68
N GLU A 432 -3.85 13.56 12.78
CA GLU A 432 -3.73 12.17 12.31
C GLU A 432 -3.34 11.22 13.44
N LYS A 433 -2.48 11.69 14.37
CA LYS A 433 -2.11 10.95 15.58
C LYS A 433 -2.80 11.56 16.81
N PRO A 434 -3.48 10.76 17.63
CA PRO A 434 -4.22 11.27 18.81
C PRO A 434 -3.30 11.70 19.95
N ASN A 435 -2.06 11.25 19.95
CA ASN A 435 -1.02 11.62 20.91
C ASN A 435 0.30 11.80 20.15
N LEU A 436 1.00 12.86 20.48
CA LEU A 436 2.29 13.17 19.88
C LEU A 436 3.41 12.86 20.86
N LYS A 437 4.54 12.40 20.34
CA LYS A 437 5.79 12.28 21.07
C LYS A 437 6.90 12.87 20.24
N THR A 438 7.74 13.66 20.85
CA THR A 438 8.84 14.35 20.16
C THR A 438 10.07 14.44 21.06
N PRO A 439 11.28 14.39 20.51
CA PRO A 439 12.46 14.70 21.26
C PRO A 439 12.56 16.22 21.52
N ILE A 440 13.34 16.59 22.52
CA ILE A 440 13.72 18.00 22.77
C ILE A 440 14.37 18.62 21.52
N TYR A 441 14.22 19.94 21.39
CA TYR A 441 14.78 20.75 20.29
C TYR A 441 14.33 20.35 18.87
N TYR A 442 13.30 19.52 18.74
CA TYR A 442 12.79 19.11 17.44
C TYR A 442 11.82 20.16 16.88
N SER A 443 11.75 20.26 15.56
CA SER A 443 10.73 21.07 14.90
C SER A 443 9.60 20.16 14.47
N VAL A 444 8.40 20.31 15.03
CA VAL A 444 7.28 19.42 14.79
C VAL A 444 6.13 20.12 14.07
N ALA A 445 5.70 19.53 12.95
CA ALA A 445 4.54 19.95 12.19
C ALA A 445 3.60 18.74 12.01
N PRO A 446 2.74 18.44 12.99
CA PRO A 446 1.91 17.23 12.94
C PRO A 446 0.90 17.33 11.83
N ASN A 447 0.66 16.22 11.10
CA ASN A 447 -0.35 16.22 10.05
C ASN A 447 -1.76 16.43 10.61
N VAL A 448 -2.54 17.29 9.93
CA VAL A 448 -3.92 17.63 10.30
C VAL A 448 -4.85 17.28 9.15
N LEU A 449 -5.85 16.47 9.47
CA LEU A 449 -6.90 16.02 8.55
C LEU A 449 -8.06 17.01 8.56
N GLY A 450 -8.67 17.24 7.40
CA GLY A 450 -9.82 18.12 7.24
C GLY A 450 -11.11 17.35 6.98
N TYR A 451 -12.14 17.64 7.74
CA TYR A 451 -13.45 17.02 7.63
C TYR A 451 -14.51 18.05 7.30
N ASN A 452 -15.51 17.66 6.50
CA ASN A 452 -16.70 18.48 6.30
C ASN A 452 -17.66 18.39 7.50
N LYS A 453 -18.73 19.16 7.47
CA LYS A 453 -19.76 19.19 8.54
C LYS A 453 -20.48 17.85 8.77
N TYR A 454 -20.36 16.91 7.85
CA TYR A 454 -20.97 15.58 7.94
C TYR A 454 -20.01 14.51 8.48
N GLY A 455 -18.73 14.86 8.68
CA GLY A 455 -17.70 13.93 9.12
C GLY A 455 -17.03 13.15 7.97
N GLU A 456 -17.22 13.57 6.71
CA GLU A 456 -16.44 13.02 5.60
C GLU A 456 -15.04 13.61 5.61
N LEU A 457 -14.03 12.75 5.48
CA LEU A 457 -12.64 13.18 5.27
C LEU A 457 -12.51 13.75 3.86
N ILE A 458 -12.22 15.05 3.76
CA ILE A 458 -12.11 15.76 2.47
C ILE A 458 -10.69 16.24 2.18
N SER A 459 -9.81 16.26 3.18
CA SER A 459 -8.40 16.57 3.01
C SER A 459 -7.55 15.70 3.92
N GLU A 460 -6.59 15.01 3.36
CA GLU A 460 -5.58 14.25 4.10
C GLU A 460 -4.45 15.14 4.65
N HIS A 461 -4.40 16.39 4.23
CA HIS A 461 -3.48 17.40 4.72
C HIS A 461 -4.13 18.79 4.60
N VAL A 462 -4.31 19.46 5.73
CA VAL A 462 -4.78 20.85 5.78
C VAL A 462 -3.58 21.75 6.12
N ASP A 463 -3.39 22.80 5.34
CA ASP A 463 -2.35 23.79 5.60
C ASP A 463 -2.76 24.71 6.75
N VAL A 464 -2.45 24.27 7.98
CA VAL A 464 -2.81 24.94 9.24
C VAL A 464 -1.70 25.84 9.76
N THR A 465 -2.03 26.67 10.75
CA THR A 465 -1.05 27.27 11.64
C THR A 465 -1.14 26.64 13.03
N TYR A 466 -0.03 26.63 13.76
CA TYR A 466 0.06 26.00 15.06
C TYR A 466 0.31 27.01 16.18
N THR A 467 -0.26 26.71 17.33
CA THR A 467 0.12 27.27 18.63
C THR A 467 0.40 26.15 19.61
N CYS A 468 1.08 26.41 20.70
CA CYS A 468 1.35 25.41 21.72
C CYS A 468 1.30 26.01 23.14
N SER A 469 1.21 25.13 24.13
CA SER A 469 1.44 25.53 25.53
C SER A 469 2.91 25.92 25.75
N GLU A 470 3.15 26.84 26.67
CA GLU A 470 4.50 27.36 26.99
C GLU A 470 5.50 26.26 27.33
N ALA A 471 5.06 25.17 27.94
CA ALA A 471 5.87 24.02 28.29
C ALA A 471 6.45 23.27 27.07
N VAL A 472 5.85 23.44 25.87
CA VAL A 472 6.28 22.75 24.65
C VAL A 472 7.39 23.52 23.95
N GLY A 473 7.23 24.84 23.83
CA GLY A 473 8.16 25.69 23.07
C GLY A 473 7.46 26.90 22.47
N ALA A 474 7.71 27.17 21.19
CA ALA A 474 7.12 28.32 20.50
C ALA A 474 6.78 27.96 19.03
N PRO A 475 5.79 28.62 18.42
CA PRO A 475 5.57 28.51 16.99
C PRO A 475 6.77 29.02 16.20
N SER A 476 7.06 28.38 15.03
CA SER A 476 7.98 28.89 14.03
C SER A 476 7.54 30.26 13.52
N ALA A 477 8.43 31.01 12.89
CA ALA A 477 8.16 32.37 12.43
C ALA A 477 6.97 32.49 11.46
N ASP A 478 6.72 31.45 10.67
CA ASP A 478 5.60 31.33 9.75
C ASP A 478 4.37 30.65 10.38
N GLY A 479 4.49 30.17 11.61
CA GLY A 479 3.45 29.43 12.33
C GLY A 479 3.18 28.03 11.80
N LYS A 480 3.99 27.49 10.90
CA LYS A 480 3.78 26.19 10.26
C LYS A 480 4.38 24.99 11.02
N ALA A 481 5.13 25.26 12.05
CA ALA A 481 5.71 24.24 12.94
C ALA A 481 5.78 24.76 14.38
N ILE A 482 6.01 23.85 15.32
CA ILE A 482 6.37 24.18 16.70
C ILE A 482 7.84 23.85 16.92
N GLU A 483 8.60 24.83 17.34
CA GLU A 483 9.98 24.68 17.77
C GLU A 483 9.98 24.24 19.24
N VAL A 484 10.25 22.95 19.45
CA VAL A 484 10.21 22.32 20.77
C VAL A 484 11.38 22.79 21.62
N GLY A 485 11.12 23.08 22.87
CA GLY A 485 12.13 23.50 23.84
C GLY A 485 13.04 22.36 24.30
N GLY A 486 14.05 22.70 25.11
CA GLY A 486 15.01 21.74 25.65
C GLY A 486 14.62 21.07 26.98
N THR A 487 13.38 21.23 27.45
CA THR A 487 12.90 20.66 28.72
C THR A 487 11.93 19.52 28.47
N PRO A 488 12.23 18.31 28.90
CA PRO A 488 11.30 17.17 28.81
C PRO A 488 10.02 17.43 29.63
N GLY A 489 8.87 16.95 29.15
CA GLY A 489 7.60 17.14 29.84
C GLY A 489 6.40 16.90 28.97
N TYR A 490 5.26 17.43 29.39
CA TYR A 490 3.98 17.29 28.68
C TYR A 490 3.40 18.65 28.38
N GLY A 491 2.72 18.75 27.24
CA GLY A 491 2.00 19.96 26.85
C GLY A 491 0.97 19.67 25.77
N THR A 492 0.57 20.71 25.04
CA THR A 492 -0.40 20.61 23.96
C THR A 492 0.03 21.42 22.74
N ILE A 493 -0.35 20.92 21.56
CA ILE A 493 -0.29 21.66 20.29
C ILE A 493 -1.72 21.87 19.81
N THR A 494 -2.03 23.07 19.32
CA THR A 494 -3.31 23.42 18.72
C THR A 494 -3.09 23.84 17.27
N ALA A 495 -3.84 23.23 16.36
CA ALA A 495 -3.87 23.60 14.95
C ALA A 495 -5.07 24.51 14.66
N HIS A 496 -4.90 25.51 13.81
CA HIS A 496 -5.92 26.50 13.45
C HIS A 496 -6.09 26.61 11.93
N TYR A 497 -7.34 26.62 11.48
CA TYR A 497 -7.68 26.80 10.06
C TYR A 497 -9.08 27.41 9.92
N ASN A 498 -9.18 28.59 9.30
CA ASN A 498 -10.47 29.26 9.01
C ASN A 498 -11.48 29.30 10.18
N GLY A 499 -10.99 29.49 11.40
CA GLY A 499 -11.82 29.53 12.61
C GLY A 499 -12.11 28.16 13.24
N ALA A 500 -11.75 27.06 12.59
CA ALA A 500 -11.73 25.75 13.20
C ALA A 500 -10.41 25.54 13.95
N GLU A 501 -10.45 24.85 15.08
CA GLU A 501 -9.27 24.50 15.86
C GLU A 501 -9.38 23.09 16.44
N VAL A 502 -8.22 22.47 16.64
CA VAL A 502 -8.10 21.18 17.30
C VAL A 502 -6.83 21.12 18.11
N THR A 503 -6.88 20.51 19.28
CA THR A 503 -5.75 20.39 20.20
C THR A 503 -5.39 18.92 20.43
N VAL A 504 -4.07 18.64 20.47
CA VAL A 504 -3.50 17.31 20.74
C VAL A 504 -2.50 17.38 21.89
N PRO A 505 -2.46 16.42 22.80
CA PRO A 505 -1.41 16.30 23.79
C PRO A 505 -0.08 15.87 23.15
N ILE A 506 1.02 16.37 23.70
CA ILE A 506 2.37 16.05 23.28
C ILE A 506 3.25 15.74 24.47
N GLU A 507 4.04 14.67 24.38
CA GLU A 507 5.13 14.31 25.29
C GLU A 507 6.46 14.71 24.68
N ILE A 508 7.23 15.52 25.41
CA ILE A 508 8.58 15.91 25.05
C ILE A 508 9.54 14.99 25.77
N GLN A 509 10.31 14.22 25.01
CA GLN A 509 11.21 13.21 25.54
C GLN A 509 12.64 13.71 25.62
N ASN A 510 13.31 13.32 26.71
CA ASN A 510 14.76 13.50 26.81
C ASN A 510 15.43 12.42 25.95
N THR A 511 15.99 12.84 24.85
CA THR A 511 16.69 11.93 23.93
C THR A 511 18.08 12.46 23.65
N GLU A 512 19.04 11.56 23.61
CA GLU A 512 20.36 11.85 23.07
C GLU A 512 20.26 11.85 21.55
N PHE A 513 20.88 12.82 20.90
CA PHE A 513 21.03 12.78 19.45
C PHE A 513 22.51 12.60 19.08
N ALA A 514 22.74 11.90 18.02
CA ALA A 514 24.05 11.74 17.44
C ALA A 514 24.06 12.42 16.06
N ILE A 515 25.13 13.11 15.77
CA ILE A 515 25.46 13.40 14.38
C ILE A 515 25.69 12.02 13.75
N ARG A 516 24.74 11.54 12.94
CA ARG A 516 24.85 10.23 12.31
C ARG A 516 25.88 10.26 11.21
N LEU A 517 27.07 10.55 11.62
CA LEU A 517 28.22 10.43 10.76
C LEU A 517 28.94 9.17 11.17
N LYS A 518 29.48 8.45 10.21
CA LYS A 518 30.50 7.44 10.46
C LYS A 518 31.55 8.08 11.40
N PRO A 519 32.33 7.28 12.12
CA PRO A 519 33.42 7.82 12.96
C PRO A 519 34.33 8.80 12.25
N MET A 520 34.30 8.80 10.93
CA MET A 520 34.96 9.75 10.05
C MET A 520 34.16 9.98 8.79
N ILE A 521 33.92 11.21 8.39
CA ILE A 521 33.39 11.60 7.09
C ILE A 521 34.55 11.69 6.11
N LEU A 522 34.43 10.97 5.00
CA LEU A 522 35.41 11.08 3.90
C LEU A 522 34.73 11.81 2.74
N ILE A 523 35.25 12.94 2.33
CA ILE A 523 34.74 13.75 1.21
C ILE A 523 35.85 14.15 0.25
N ASP A 524 35.47 14.62 -0.91
CA ASP A 524 36.36 15.29 -1.85
C ASP A 524 36.12 16.81 -1.90
N ALA A 525 36.86 17.52 -2.71
CA ALA A 525 36.71 18.97 -2.88
C ALA A 525 35.71 19.36 -3.99
N LYS A 526 35.02 18.41 -4.60
CA LYS A 526 34.07 18.64 -5.69
C LYS A 526 32.61 18.64 -5.27
N ARG A 527 32.28 17.83 -4.28
CA ARG A 527 30.91 17.50 -3.92
C ARG A 527 30.55 18.13 -2.61
N GLU A 528 29.27 18.45 -2.49
CA GLU A 528 28.68 18.90 -1.23
C GLU A 528 28.18 17.67 -0.47
N TYR A 529 28.39 17.65 0.83
CA TYR A 529 27.87 16.62 1.72
C TYR A 529 26.85 17.25 2.67
N HIS A 530 25.61 16.78 2.58
CA HIS A 530 24.53 17.24 3.46
C HIS A 530 24.58 16.42 4.76
N ILE A 531 24.94 17.11 5.84
CA ILE A 531 25.06 16.46 7.15
C ILE A 531 23.66 16.11 7.65
N GLU A 532 23.43 14.83 7.96
CA GLU A 532 22.23 14.38 8.63
C GLU A 532 22.47 14.29 10.14
N ILE A 533 21.60 14.93 10.91
CA ILE A 533 21.60 14.84 12.37
C ILE A 533 20.33 14.12 12.78
N THR A 534 20.47 12.96 13.42
CA THR A 534 19.34 12.13 13.78
C THR A 534 19.34 11.76 15.24
N THR A 535 18.16 11.47 15.77
CA THR A 535 17.95 10.83 17.05
C THR A 535 17.02 9.65 16.91
N VAL A 536 17.00 8.76 17.89
CA VAL A 536 16.00 7.69 17.97
C VAL A 536 15.06 8.01 19.11
N ALA A 537 13.80 8.23 18.79
CA ALA A 537 12.74 8.45 19.75
C ALA A 537 11.60 7.46 19.46
N ASN A 538 11.11 6.76 20.48
CA ASN A 538 10.07 5.72 20.36
C ASN A 538 10.33 4.62 19.32
N GLY A 539 11.60 4.28 19.07
CA GLY A 539 11.99 3.31 18.04
C GLY A 539 11.98 3.86 16.60
N GLU A 540 11.61 5.11 16.40
CA GLU A 540 11.68 5.80 15.11
C GLU A 540 12.92 6.68 15.02
N THR A 541 13.56 6.70 13.85
CA THR A 541 14.65 7.63 13.57
C THR A 541 14.06 8.98 13.13
N MET A 542 14.40 10.05 13.82
CA MET A 542 13.97 11.42 13.53
C MET A 542 15.17 12.25 13.10
N THR A 543 14.99 13.09 12.08
CA THR A 543 16.05 13.92 11.52
C THR A 543 15.85 15.37 11.92
N TYR A 544 16.90 16.01 12.44
CA TYR A 544 16.93 17.44 12.74
C TYR A 544 17.35 18.25 11.51
N ASP A 545 16.87 19.48 11.42
CA ASP A 545 17.36 20.45 10.46
C ASP A 545 18.77 20.92 10.87
N PRO A 546 19.82 20.63 10.09
CA PRO A 546 21.20 21.00 10.44
C PRO A 546 21.44 22.51 10.50
N SER A 547 20.59 23.33 9.88
CA SER A 547 20.67 24.77 9.92
C SER A 547 20.42 25.39 11.32
N ARG A 548 19.78 24.61 12.20
CA ARG A 548 19.50 25.01 13.59
C ARG A 548 20.69 24.83 14.53
N PHE A 549 21.73 24.14 14.08
CA PHE A 549 22.94 23.89 14.89
C PHE A 549 23.99 24.97 14.71
N THR A 550 24.69 25.23 15.80
CA THR A 550 25.95 26.01 15.73
C THR A 550 27.07 25.04 15.42
N TRP A 551 27.85 25.38 14.40
CA TRP A 551 28.97 24.59 13.92
C TRP A 551 30.28 25.19 14.34
N GLU A 552 31.18 24.40 14.93
CA GLU A 552 32.57 24.76 15.20
C GLU A 552 33.45 23.86 14.31
N ILE A 553 34.44 24.46 13.64
CA ILE A 553 35.38 23.75 12.77
C ILE A 553 36.78 24.00 13.31
N GLU A 554 37.53 22.94 13.59
CA GLU A 554 38.88 23.07 14.17
C GLU A 554 39.87 23.69 13.19
N ASP A 555 39.80 23.32 11.90
CA ASP A 555 40.60 23.94 10.82
C ASP A 555 39.68 24.29 9.63
N GLU A 556 39.28 25.55 9.56
CA GLU A 556 38.43 26.11 8.50
C GLU A 556 39.13 26.17 7.13
N THR A 557 40.43 25.92 7.05
CA THR A 557 41.12 25.81 5.75
C THR A 557 40.86 24.47 5.05
N VAL A 558 40.44 23.43 5.80
CA VAL A 558 40.21 22.08 5.29
C VAL A 558 38.78 21.95 4.80
N VAL A 559 37.81 22.46 5.55
CA VAL A 559 36.36 22.34 5.20
C VAL A 559 35.63 23.64 5.54
N SER A 560 34.49 23.84 4.92
CA SER A 560 33.47 24.83 5.34
C SER A 560 32.12 24.13 5.53
N ILE A 561 31.31 24.72 6.43
CA ILE A 561 29.93 24.25 6.67
C ILE A 561 29.01 25.46 6.60
N GLU A 562 28.01 25.39 5.76
CA GLU A 562 26.95 26.40 5.68
C GLU A 562 25.60 25.70 5.69
N ASN A 563 24.74 26.00 6.69
CA ASN A 563 23.42 25.40 6.88
C ASN A 563 23.44 23.86 6.85
N GLY A 564 24.48 23.24 7.45
CA GLY A 564 24.63 21.78 7.44
C GLY A 564 25.17 21.18 6.15
N VAL A 565 25.54 22.00 5.17
CA VAL A 565 26.20 21.56 3.95
C VAL A 565 27.72 21.67 4.12
N LEU A 566 28.37 20.52 4.12
CA LEU A 566 29.82 20.39 4.27
C LEU A 566 30.50 20.40 2.89
N LYS A 567 31.53 21.22 2.73
CA LYS A 567 32.38 21.32 1.54
C LYS A 567 33.83 21.09 1.87
N GLY A 568 34.53 20.22 1.13
CA GLY A 568 35.97 20.09 1.20
C GLY A 568 36.65 21.25 0.47
N LEU A 569 37.62 21.90 1.12
CA LEU A 569 38.36 23.03 0.57
C LEU A 569 39.79 22.66 0.19
N LYS A 570 40.44 21.86 1.05
CA LYS A 570 41.85 21.49 0.92
C LYS A 570 42.03 20.07 1.46
N GLU A 571 42.94 19.31 0.88
CA GLU A 571 43.33 18.03 1.42
C GLU A 571 43.83 18.13 2.86
N GLY A 572 43.26 17.30 3.74
CA GLY A 572 43.57 17.37 5.18
C GLY A 572 42.52 16.65 6.02
N THR A 573 42.71 16.75 7.32
CA THR A 573 41.78 16.20 8.33
C THR A 573 41.49 17.27 9.36
N THR A 574 40.21 17.40 9.72
CA THR A 574 39.75 18.35 10.76
C THR A 574 38.59 17.74 11.53
N ASN A 575 38.34 18.25 12.72
CA ASN A 575 37.16 17.92 13.50
C ASN A 575 36.09 19.01 13.31
N ILE A 576 34.84 18.56 13.27
CA ILE A 576 33.65 19.43 13.26
C ILE A 576 32.78 19.08 14.44
N LYS A 577 32.22 20.11 15.08
CA LYS A 577 31.31 19.95 16.22
C LYS A 577 30.00 20.66 15.97
N ALA A 578 28.89 19.97 16.19
CA ALA A 578 27.54 20.53 16.12
C ALA A 578 27.00 20.74 17.54
N THR A 579 26.41 21.89 17.81
CA THR A 579 25.82 22.23 19.12
C THR A 579 24.41 22.75 18.94
N LEU A 580 23.47 22.24 19.76
CA LEU A 580 22.09 22.72 19.85
C LEU A 580 21.65 22.75 21.31
N GLY A 581 21.47 23.92 21.88
CA GLY A 581 21.18 24.06 23.31
C GLY A 581 22.31 23.52 24.19
N THR A 582 22.03 22.52 24.99
CA THR A 582 22.99 21.85 25.87
C THR A 582 23.65 20.61 25.24
N PHE A 583 23.25 20.22 24.04
CA PHE A 583 23.76 19.05 23.35
C PHE A 583 24.86 19.42 22.37
N ALA A 584 25.91 18.61 22.34
CA ALA A 584 26.97 18.71 21.36
C ALA A 584 27.46 17.34 20.95
N ASP A 585 27.79 17.20 19.66
CA ASP A 585 28.43 16.02 19.13
C ASP A 585 29.53 16.39 18.14
N GLU A 586 30.55 15.56 17.99
CA GLU A 586 31.75 15.84 17.22
C GLU A 586 32.11 14.65 16.31
N THR A 587 32.61 14.97 15.13
CA THR A 587 33.12 13.97 14.20
C THR A 587 34.32 14.47 13.43
N THR A 588 35.15 13.55 12.93
CA THR A 588 36.31 13.83 12.10
C THR A 588 35.93 13.87 10.62
N VAL A 589 36.37 14.89 9.90
CA VAL A 589 36.24 14.99 8.45
C VAL A 589 37.60 14.82 7.82
N LYS A 590 37.74 13.95 6.85
CA LYS A 590 38.92 13.81 6.00
C LYS A 590 38.57 14.23 4.58
N VAL A 591 39.29 15.18 4.05
CA VAL A 591 39.20 15.63 2.65
C VAL A 591 40.30 14.96 1.86
N GLU A 592 39.93 14.21 0.83
CA GLU A 592 40.87 13.61 -0.10
C GLU A 592 40.66 14.20 -1.50
N ILE A 593 41.74 14.65 -2.11
CA ILE A 593 41.72 15.15 -3.48
C ILE A 593 42.44 14.13 -4.38
N ALA A 594 41.66 13.39 -5.16
CA ALA A 594 42.24 12.42 -6.09
C ALA A 594 42.91 13.10 -7.26
N PRO A 595 44.09 12.63 -7.66
CA PRO A 595 44.70 13.07 -8.91
C PRO A 595 43.80 12.67 -10.07
N SER A 596 43.78 13.46 -11.14
CA SER A 596 43.16 13.07 -12.39
C SER A 596 43.84 11.85 -12.98
N ALA A 597 43.23 10.69 -12.88
CA ALA A 597 43.81 9.44 -13.37
C ALA A 597 42.71 8.44 -13.75
N VAL A 598 43.07 7.53 -14.63
CA VAL A 598 42.34 6.29 -14.88
C VAL A 598 43.03 5.22 -14.03
N MET A 599 42.32 4.68 -13.04
CA MET A 599 42.83 3.59 -12.22
C MET A 599 42.31 2.27 -12.76
N THR A 600 43.18 1.45 -13.34
CA THR A 600 42.81 0.13 -13.84
C THR A 600 42.91 -0.89 -12.72
N GLN A 601 41.89 -1.76 -12.65
CA GLN A 601 41.87 -2.85 -11.68
C GLN A 601 42.97 -3.88 -11.99
N GLU A 602 43.73 -4.25 -10.96
CA GLU A 602 44.63 -5.41 -11.01
C GLU A 602 43.88 -6.68 -10.60
N TRP A 603 44.18 -7.79 -11.31
CA TRP A 603 43.47 -9.05 -11.13
C TRP A 603 44.21 -10.06 -10.24
N ASN A 604 45.28 -9.64 -9.60
CA ASN A 604 45.97 -10.46 -8.63
C ASN A 604 45.13 -10.67 -7.37
N ASP A 605 45.19 -11.85 -6.79
CA ASP A 605 44.53 -12.21 -5.53
C ASP A 605 42.99 -12.23 -5.56
N TRP A 606 42.36 -12.25 -6.73
CA TRP A 606 40.95 -12.48 -6.85
C TRP A 606 40.61 -13.95 -6.67
N THR A 607 39.57 -14.21 -5.83
CA THR A 607 39.03 -15.57 -5.64
C THR A 607 38.05 -15.88 -6.76
N VAL A 608 38.24 -17.02 -7.44
CA VAL A 608 37.35 -17.47 -8.52
C VAL A 608 36.56 -18.67 -8.05
N THR A 609 35.23 -18.56 -8.14
CA THR A 609 34.29 -19.68 -7.90
C THR A 609 33.44 -19.88 -9.15
N SER A 610 33.13 -21.11 -9.49
CA SER A 610 32.34 -21.39 -10.68
C SER A 610 31.38 -22.57 -10.45
N ALA A 611 30.27 -22.59 -11.19
CA ALA A 611 29.31 -23.69 -11.17
C ALA A 611 28.88 -24.08 -12.58
N ASN A 612 28.65 -25.36 -12.78
CA ASN A 612 28.17 -25.99 -14.03
C ASN A 612 29.09 -25.78 -15.24
N LEU A 613 30.39 -25.65 -15.02
CA LEU A 613 31.43 -25.65 -16.05
C LEU A 613 31.97 -27.06 -16.27
N SER A 614 32.61 -27.32 -17.46
CA SER A 614 33.31 -28.57 -17.74
C SER A 614 34.77 -28.57 -17.23
N SER A 615 35.34 -27.37 -17.06
CA SER A 615 36.60 -27.15 -16.35
C SER A 615 36.46 -25.90 -15.49
N ASN A 616 37.15 -25.87 -14.33
CA ASN A 616 37.14 -24.71 -13.46
C ASN A 616 37.65 -23.47 -14.20
N ALA A 617 36.99 -22.32 -13.92
CA ALA A 617 37.45 -21.05 -14.45
C ALA A 617 38.80 -20.66 -13.83
N VAL A 618 39.73 -20.21 -14.66
CA VAL A 618 41.06 -19.72 -14.27
C VAL A 618 41.18 -18.25 -14.71
N LEU A 619 41.52 -17.39 -13.76
CA LEU A 619 41.74 -15.97 -13.99
C LEU A 619 43.21 -15.66 -14.17
N ALA A 620 43.57 -15.04 -15.29
CA ALA A 620 44.91 -14.56 -15.55
C ALA A 620 45.10 -13.12 -15.03
N ALA A 621 46.34 -12.73 -14.82
CA ALA A 621 46.72 -11.39 -14.32
C ALA A 621 46.24 -10.23 -15.22
N ASP A 622 45.94 -10.49 -16.49
CA ASP A 622 45.41 -9.49 -17.43
C ASP A 622 43.87 -9.39 -17.44
N GLY A 623 43.18 -10.08 -16.52
CA GLY A 623 41.71 -10.11 -16.42
C GLY A 623 41.02 -11.10 -17.36
N THR A 624 41.79 -12.00 -17.99
CA THR A 624 41.26 -13.06 -18.84
C THR A 624 40.84 -14.26 -17.99
N LEU A 625 39.57 -14.63 -18.08
CA LEU A 625 39.02 -15.89 -17.56
C LEU A 625 38.99 -16.95 -18.64
N ALA A 626 39.66 -18.08 -18.41
CA ALA A 626 39.59 -19.25 -19.28
C ALA A 626 38.77 -20.36 -18.59
N PHE A 627 37.82 -20.97 -19.29
CA PHE A 627 36.95 -22.00 -18.76
C PHE A 627 36.39 -22.91 -19.86
N GLY A 628 36.00 -24.09 -19.48
CA GLY A 628 35.28 -25.03 -20.37
C GLY A 628 33.76 -24.98 -20.09
N TYR A 629 32.94 -25.06 -21.13
CA TYR A 629 31.51 -25.05 -21.04
C TYR A 629 30.84 -26.16 -21.85
N LEU A 630 29.88 -26.88 -21.25
CA LEU A 630 29.16 -28.00 -21.89
C LEU A 630 27.82 -27.61 -22.48
N GLY A 631 27.31 -26.41 -22.24
CA GLY A 631 26.06 -25.94 -22.78
C GLY A 631 24.80 -26.62 -22.25
N SER A 632 24.91 -27.53 -21.27
CA SER A 632 23.77 -28.31 -20.76
C SER A 632 22.99 -27.65 -19.62
N ARG A 633 23.58 -26.68 -18.94
CA ARG A 633 22.99 -25.99 -17.78
C ARG A 633 23.46 -24.55 -17.76
N LYS A 634 22.67 -23.71 -17.13
CA LYS A 634 23.08 -22.34 -16.76
C LYS A 634 24.35 -22.44 -15.90
N ALA A 635 25.42 -21.75 -16.32
CA ALA A 635 26.68 -21.70 -15.59
C ALA A 635 26.90 -20.31 -15.00
N THR A 636 27.72 -20.27 -13.95
CA THR A 636 28.10 -19.00 -13.29
C THR A 636 29.60 -19.03 -12.99
N ILE A 637 30.23 -17.88 -13.11
CA ILE A 637 31.59 -17.62 -12.63
C ILE A 637 31.53 -16.39 -11.76
N LYS A 638 32.03 -16.48 -10.53
CA LYS A 638 32.07 -15.36 -9.57
C LYS A 638 33.51 -15.05 -9.22
N LEU A 639 33.90 -13.81 -9.40
CA LEU A 639 35.13 -13.23 -8.90
C LEU A 639 34.81 -12.47 -7.60
N GLU A 640 35.63 -12.68 -6.57
CA GLU A 640 35.48 -12.00 -5.28
C GLU A 640 36.81 -11.44 -4.79
N LYS A 641 36.81 -10.16 -4.47
CA LYS A 641 37.91 -9.47 -3.78
C LYS A 641 37.38 -8.12 -3.34
N ASP A 642 37.68 -7.71 -2.11
CA ASP A 642 37.44 -6.35 -1.67
C ASP A 642 38.44 -5.40 -2.31
N VAL A 643 38.00 -4.65 -3.28
CA VAL A 643 38.79 -3.64 -3.96
C VAL A 643 38.29 -2.27 -3.61
N MET A 644 39.08 -1.55 -2.85
CA MET A 644 38.81 -0.15 -2.52
C MET A 644 39.05 0.71 -3.76
N VAL A 645 38.03 1.41 -4.19
CA VAL A 645 38.17 2.49 -5.15
C VAL A 645 38.58 3.72 -4.35
N TYR A 646 39.83 4.11 -4.47
CA TYR A 646 40.39 5.28 -3.80
C TYR A 646 39.71 6.55 -4.28
N SER A 647 39.24 7.36 -3.39
CA SER A 647 38.40 8.55 -3.63
C SER A 647 37.14 8.23 -4.48
N LEU A 648 36.04 8.96 -4.32
CA LEU A 648 34.85 8.71 -5.11
C LEU A 648 35.09 9.08 -6.59
N PRO A 649 35.23 8.13 -7.51
CA PRO A 649 35.41 8.43 -8.91
C PRO A 649 34.15 9.03 -9.53
N ASP A 650 34.28 9.75 -10.64
CA ASP A 650 33.12 10.24 -11.38
C ASP A 650 32.35 9.08 -12.01
N SER A 651 33.08 8.09 -12.48
CA SER A 651 32.49 6.91 -13.09
C SER A 651 33.38 5.66 -12.96
N VAL A 652 32.74 4.50 -13.01
CA VAL A 652 33.38 3.20 -13.19
C VAL A 652 33.01 2.68 -14.58
N ILE A 653 34.00 2.13 -15.28
CA ILE A 653 33.85 1.58 -16.61
C ILE A 653 34.24 0.10 -16.57
N LEU A 654 33.31 -0.75 -17.05
CA LEU A 654 33.51 -2.16 -17.26
C LEU A 654 33.56 -2.43 -18.76
N GLU A 655 34.63 -3.04 -19.21
CA GLU A 655 34.78 -3.56 -20.59
C GLU A 655 34.81 -5.08 -20.51
N VAL A 656 33.86 -5.74 -21.18
CA VAL A 656 33.81 -7.19 -21.28
C VAL A 656 33.89 -7.59 -22.74
N THR A 657 34.94 -8.37 -23.09
CA THR A 657 35.12 -8.94 -24.43
C THR A 657 35.18 -10.44 -24.33
N THR A 658 34.76 -11.14 -25.38
CA THR A 658 34.81 -12.60 -25.48
C THR A 658 35.42 -13.01 -26.79
N THR A 659 36.13 -14.14 -26.83
CA THR A 659 36.69 -14.71 -28.05
C THR A 659 35.66 -15.43 -28.92
N THR A 660 34.49 -15.74 -28.31
CA THR A 660 33.36 -16.38 -28.97
C THR A 660 32.10 -15.56 -28.61
N PRO A 661 31.10 -15.45 -29.49
CA PRO A 661 29.88 -14.73 -29.18
C PRO A 661 29.10 -15.42 -28.07
N LEU A 662 29.20 -14.86 -26.88
CA LEU A 662 28.39 -15.24 -25.70
C LEU A 662 27.28 -14.23 -25.59
N ASN A 663 26.31 -14.27 -26.50
CA ASN A 663 25.25 -13.24 -26.62
C ASN A 663 24.35 -13.12 -25.38
N ASP A 664 24.28 -14.18 -24.59
CA ASP A 664 23.47 -14.23 -23.37
C ASP A 664 24.29 -14.09 -22.07
N LEU A 665 25.57 -13.73 -22.19
CA LEU A 665 26.39 -13.44 -21.03
C LEU A 665 25.91 -12.16 -20.39
N THR A 666 25.56 -12.23 -19.09
CA THR A 666 25.32 -11.06 -18.28
C THR A 666 26.35 -10.95 -17.18
N VAL A 667 26.73 -9.73 -16.84
CA VAL A 667 27.73 -9.42 -15.83
C VAL A 667 27.17 -8.49 -14.79
N ASP A 668 27.14 -8.94 -13.53
CA ASP A 668 26.75 -8.14 -12.39
C ASP A 668 28.01 -7.71 -11.63
N VAL A 669 28.20 -6.42 -11.44
CA VAL A 669 29.26 -5.88 -10.61
C VAL A 669 28.67 -5.36 -9.32
N ARG A 670 29.13 -5.87 -8.18
CA ARG A 670 28.68 -5.43 -6.86
C ARG A 670 29.78 -4.65 -6.18
N SER A 671 29.44 -3.41 -5.87
CA SER A 671 30.21 -2.54 -4.98
C SER A 671 29.49 -2.41 -3.64
N GLY A 672 30.20 -2.14 -2.57
CA GLY A 672 29.60 -1.97 -1.25
C GLY A 672 30.27 -0.89 -0.44
N ALA A 673 29.54 -0.32 0.50
CA ALA A 673 30.09 0.45 1.61
C ALA A 673 30.92 -0.47 2.53
N ILE A 674 31.86 0.08 3.25
CA ILE A 674 32.64 -0.64 4.27
C ILE A 674 31.75 -0.85 5.51
N PRO A 675 32.01 -1.92 6.25
CA PRO A 675 31.88 -3.33 5.97
C PRO A 675 30.49 -3.89 6.29
N GLY A 676 29.99 -4.78 5.47
CA GLY A 676 28.94 -5.75 5.86
C GLY A 676 27.55 -5.55 5.27
N GLU A 677 27.27 -4.53 4.47
CA GLU A 677 25.93 -4.29 3.97
C GLU A 677 25.78 -4.42 2.45
N ASN A 678 24.53 -4.56 2.01
CA ASN A 678 24.11 -4.74 0.64
C ASN A 678 24.70 -3.68 -0.30
N GLY A 679 25.72 -4.07 -1.06
CA GLY A 679 26.40 -3.18 -1.96
C GLY A 679 25.52 -2.73 -3.13
N VAL A 680 25.82 -1.57 -3.68
CA VAL A 680 25.21 -1.07 -4.90
C VAL A 680 25.53 -2.04 -6.04
N VAL A 681 24.54 -2.49 -6.78
CA VAL A 681 24.73 -3.29 -7.99
C VAL A 681 24.96 -2.33 -9.15
N LEU A 682 26.15 -2.37 -9.73
CA LEU A 682 26.42 -1.67 -10.99
C LEU A 682 25.87 -2.54 -12.13
N GLY A 683 24.87 -2.07 -12.84
CA GLY A 683 24.16 -2.82 -13.89
C GLY A 683 23.05 -3.68 -13.32
N GLU A 684 21.94 -3.09 -12.98
CA GLU A 684 20.72 -3.77 -12.54
C GLU A 684 20.24 -4.74 -13.63
N ASN A 685 20.00 -6.01 -13.24
CA ASN A 685 19.66 -7.13 -14.13
C ASN A 685 20.79 -7.67 -15.03
N GLY A 686 22.04 -7.30 -14.75
CA GLY A 686 23.19 -7.73 -15.52
C GLY A 686 23.38 -6.95 -16.83
N VAL A 687 24.62 -6.74 -17.23
CA VAL A 687 24.97 -6.09 -18.49
C VAL A 687 25.56 -7.09 -19.47
N ALA A 688 25.31 -6.89 -20.76
CA ALA A 688 25.80 -7.73 -21.82
C ALA A 688 27.32 -7.51 -22.06
N VAL A 689 27.89 -8.29 -22.98
CA VAL A 689 29.23 -8.06 -23.48
C VAL A 689 29.32 -6.66 -24.10
N GLY A 690 30.40 -5.95 -23.82
CA GLY A 690 30.64 -4.59 -24.32
C GLY A 690 31.26 -3.66 -23.29
N THR A 691 31.14 -2.37 -23.54
CA THR A 691 31.62 -1.31 -22.65
C THR A 691 30.46 -0.66 -21.95
N HIS A 692 30.51 -0.65 -20.63
CA HIS A 692 29.50 -0.08 -19.76
C HIS A 692 30.10 0.98 -18.85
N LYS A 693 29.44 2.13 -18.75
CA LYS A 693 29.90 3.23 -17.91
C LYS A 693 28.79 3.58 -16.92
N TRP A 694 29.11 3.60 -15.66
CA TRP A 694 28.23 4.03 -14.58
C TRP A 694 28.73 5.30 -13.92
N ASN A 695 27.88 6.30 -13.82
CA ASN A 695 28.10 7.44 -12.96
C ASN A 695 27.87 7.00 -11.50
N LEU A 696 28.87 7.10 -10.66
CA LEU A 696 28.76 6.58 -9.30
C LEU A 696 27.79 7.35 -8.42
N LEU A 697 27.62 8.65 -8.63
CA LEU A 697 26.63 9.41 -7.87
C LEU A 697 25.20 8.91 -8.11
N ASP A 698 24.88 8.55 -9.35
CA ASP A 698 23.57 7.98 -9.68
C ASP A 698 23.39 6.58 -9.06
N CYS A 699 24.49 5.81 -9.01
CA CYS A 699 24.45 4.45 -8.46
C CYS A 699 24.37 4.39 -6.93
N VAL A 700 24.86 5.43 -6.23
CA VAL A 700 24.86 5.49 -4.75
C VAL A 700 23.73 6.35 -4.18
N GLY A 701 22.74 6.74 -4.98
CA GLY A 701 21.62 7.57 -4.50
C GLY A 701 21.94 9.06 -4.35
N GLY A 702 23.08 9.51 -4.92
CA GLY A 702 23.50 10.91 -4.92
C GLY A 702 24.42 11.29 -3.76
N VAL A 703 24.57 12.59 -3.53
CA VAL A 703 25.54 13.14 -2.58
C VAL A 703 25.29 12.78 -1.12
N ASN A 704 24.04 12.52 -0.73
CA ASN A 704 23.71 12.17 0.66
C ASN A 704 24.24 10.79 1.07
N ASP A 705 24.58 9.93 0.11
CA ASP A 705 25.17 8.61 0.36
C ASP A 705 26.70 8.61 0.36
N MET A 706 27.35 9.76 0.42
CA MET A 706 28.80 9.87 0.65
C MET A 706 29.26 9.15 1.93
N GLY A 707 28.32 8.85 2.83
CA GLY A 707 28.51 7.93 3.95
C GLY A 707 28.89 6.50 3.54
N SER A 708 28.63 6.06 2.30
CA SER A 708 29.04 4.78 1.73
C SER A 708 30.45 4.76 1.17
N TYR A 709 31.15 5.83 1.29
CA TYR A 709 32.48 6.09 0.73
C TYR A 709 33.61 5.66 1.69
N PRO A 710 34.71 5.06 1.24
CA PRO A 710 35.03 4.69 -0.14
C PRO A 710 34.27 3.46 -0.63
N LEU A 711 33.99 3.41 -1.92
CA LEU A 711 33.33 2.27 -2.55
C LEU A 711 34.31 1.13 -2.78
N ASN A 712 33.86 -0.08 -2.44
CA ASN A 712 34.59 -1.30 -2.72
C ASN A 712 33.85 -2.12 -3.77
N VAL A 713 34.55 -2.57 -4.79
CA VAL A 713 34.03 -3.60 -5.71
C VAL A 713 34.22 -4.96 -5.03
N LYS A 714 33.12 -5.57 -4.57
CA LYS A 714 33.16 -6.85 -3.82
C LYS A 714 33.14 -8.06 -4.72
N SER A 715 32.38 -8.04 -5.80
CA SER A 715 32.28 -9.18 -6.70
C SER A 715 31.89 -8.81 -8.11
N ILE A 716 32.27 -9.66 -9.03
CA ILE A 716 31.83 -9.65 -10.43
C ILE A 716 31.24 -11.03 -10.70
N LEU A 717 29.98 -11.10 -11.07
CA LEU A 717 29.28 -12.33 -11.36
C LEU A 717 28.93 -12.43 -12.83
N TYR A 718 29.48 -13.43 -13.51
CA TYR A 718 29.17 -13.77 -14.89
C TYR A 718 28.10 -14.85 -14.91
N ASN A 719 26.99 -14.58 -15.57
CA ASN A 719 25.88 -15.52 -15.77
C ASN A 719 25.90 -15.98 -17.24
N ILE A 720 26.05 -17.26 -17.45
CA ILE A 720 26.08 -17.86 -18.77
C ILE A 720 24.81 -18.64 -18.97
N SER A 721 24.01 -18.30 -19.98
CA SER A 721 22.73 -18.93 -20.29
C SER A 721 22.92 -20.39 -20.71
N SER A 722 21.85 -21.20 -20.58
CA SER A 722 21.86 -22.61 -21.01
C SER A 722 21.41 -22.85 -22.46
N LYS A 723 21.29 -21.81 -23.28
CA LYS A 723 20.90 -21.94 -24.68
C LYS A 723 22.05 -22.56 -25.51
N LYS A 724 21.92 -23.85 -25.86
CA LYS A 724 22.96 -24.64 -26.53
C LYS A 724 23.39 -24.15 -27.90
N SER A 725 22.57 -23.43 -28.64
CA SER A 725 22.85 -22.98 -30.01
C SER A 725 23.76 -21.76 -30.11
N GLU A 726 24.01 -21.08 -28.98
CA GLU A 726 24.69 -19.78 -28.93
C GLU A 726 26.09 -19.87 -28.30
N TYR A 727 26.50 -21.05 -27.79
CA TYR A 727 27.78 -21.23 -27.10
C TYR A 727 28.65 -22.23 -27.82
N VAL A 728 29.93 -21.91 -27.83
CA VAL A 728 30.95 -22.88 -28.28
C VAL A 728 31.21 -23.85 -27.13
N LEU A 729 30.95 -25.15 -27.37
CA LEU A 729 31.27 -26.19 -26.42
C LEU A 729 32.78 -26.38 -26.37
N GLY A 730 33.34 -26.44 -25.18
CA GLY A 730 34.78 -26.57 -25.00
C GLY A 730 35.39 -25.32 -24.34
N ASP A 731 36.56 -24.91 -24.80
CA ASP A 731 37.32 -23.82 -24.21
C ASP A 731 36.81 -22.47 -24.65
N ASN A 732 36.52 -21.62 -23.65
CA ASN A 732 36.02 -20.24 -23.82
C ASN A 732 36.88 -19.30 -23.01
N THR A 733 36.90 -18.04 -23.43
CA THR A 733 37.56 -16.95 -22.70
C THR A 733 36.67 -15.72 -22.60
N ILE A 734 36.70 -15.08 -21.44
CA ILE A 734 36.12 -13.77 -21.18
C ILE A 734 37.24 -12.88 -20.70
N LYS A 735 37.47 -11.74 -21.35
CA LYS A 735 38.39 -10.72 -20.87
C LYS A 735 37.63 -9.54 -20.30
N THR A 736 37.97 -9.20 -19.06
CA THR A 736 37.36 -8.09 -18.35
C THR A 736 38.39 -7.02 -18.03
N ARG A 737 38.00 -5.77 -18.25
CA ARG A 737 38.73 -4.58 -17.75
C ARG A 737 37.74 -3.80 -16.86
N LEU A 738 38.17 -3.49 -15.65
CA LEU A 738 37.45 -2.62 -14.75
C LEU A 738 38.37 -1.45 -14.37
N TYR A 739 37.89 -0.24 -14.59
CA TYR A 739 38.66 0.93 -14.25
C TYR A 739 37.75 2.11 -13.83
N SER A 740 38.28 2.97 -12.96
CA SER A 740 37.62 4.17 -12.50
C SER A 740 38.16 5.40 -13.20
N VAL A 741 37.30 6.37 -13.47
CA VAL A 741 37.63 7.64 -14.08
C VAL A 741 37.41 8.75 -13.08
N TYR A 742 38.43 9.55 -12.84
CA TYR A 742 38.36 10.76 -12.02
C TYR A 742 38.50 11.98 -12.93
N SER A 743 37.64 12.96 -12.81
CA SER A 743 37.86 14.24 -13.47
C SER A 743 38.93 15.05 -12.75
N ASN A 744 39.58 15.95 -13.47
CA ASN A 744 40.52 16.89 -12.87
C ASN A 744 39.85 17.72 -11.78
N TYR A 745 40.39 17.64 -10.58
CA TYR A 745 40.27 18.73 -9.66
C TYR A 745 41.21 19.83 -10.18
N SER A 746 40.66 20.85 -10.80
CA SER A 746 41.47 22.04 -11.07
C SER A 746 41.94 22.57 -9.74
N SER A 747 43.25 22.48 -9.45
CA SER A 747 43.91 23.23 -8.39
C SER A 747 43.93 24.77 -8.71
N GLY A 748 43.16 25.15 -9.73
CA GLY A 748 42.89 26.54 -10.01
C GLY A 748 41.95 27.03 -8.96
N VAL A 749 42.40 27.95 -8.15
CA VAL A 749 41.57 29.00 -7.56
C VAL A 749 40.63 29.41 -8.69
N GLU A 750 39.39 28.83 -8.69
CA GLU A 750 38.29 29.55 -9.30
C GLU A 750 38.29 30.86 -8.50
N SER A 751 38.82 31.90 -9.11
CA SER A 751 38.60 33.25 -8.64
C SER A 751 37.09 33.23 -8.34
N VAL A 752 36.70 33.50 -7.10
CA VAL A 752 35.35 33.87 -6.72
C VAL A 752 34.98 34.96 -7.70
N GLY A 753 34.49 34.52 -8.86
CA GLY A 753 34.25 35.37 -9.99
C GLY A 753 33.02 36.13 -9.65
N ALA A 754 33.19 37.38 -9.43
CA ALA A 754 32.17 38.37 -9.73
C ALA A 754 31.33 37.87 -10.90
N ASN A 755 30.02 37.97 -10.78
CA ASN A 755 29.01 37.63 -11.78
C ASN A 755 29.57 37.77 -13.20
N LYS A 756 29.92 36.66 -13.86
CA LYS A 756 30.41 36.72 -15.24
C LYS A 756 29.23 37.24 -16.07
N SER A 757 29.45 38.36 -16.72
CA SER A 757 28.44 38.95 -17.60
C SER A 757 28.18 38.11 -18.85
N VAL A 758 29.05 37.13 -19.16
CA VAL A 758 28.94 36.22 -20.29
C VAL A 758 29.06 34.77 -19.82
N THR A 759 28.08 33.91 -20.19
CA THR A 759 28.10 32.46 -19.95
C THR A 759 27.76 31.68 -21.22
N VAL A 760 28.31 30.47 -21.33
CA VAL A 760 28.06 29.58 -22.48
C VAL A 760 27.71 28.17 -22.00
N ILE A 761 26.62 27.60 -22.51
CA ILE A 761 26.10 26.28 -22.13
C ILE A 761 25.86 25.44 -23.38
N PRO A 762 26.37 24.20 -23.44
CA PRO A 762 25.99 23.26 -24.50
C PRO A 762 24.51 22.88 -24.40
N ALA A 763 23.80 22.89 -25.52
CA ALA A 763 22.37 22.50 -25.61
C ALA A 763 22.14 21.57 -26.79
N GLY A 764 22.55 20.30 -26.67
CA GLY A 764 22.56 19.34 -27.78
C GLY A 764 23.47 19.80 -28.92
N LYS A 765 22.97 19.91 -30.15
CA LYS A 765 23.71 20.45 -31.31
C LYS A 765 23.78 21.98 -31.34
N SER A 766 23.29 22.66 -30.31
CA SER A 766 23.25 24.11 -30.21
C SER A 766 24.10 24.61 -29.05
N ILE A 767 24.47 25.88 -29.12
CA ILE A 767 25.22 26.63 -28.11
C ILE A 767 24.28 27.70 -27.58
N LEU A 768 23.95 27.67 -26.30
CA LEU A 768 23.22 28.74 -25.61
C LEU A 768 24.23 29.70 -25.00
N VAL A 769 24.14 30.94 -25.39
CA VAL A 769 24.92 32.04 -24.81
C VAL A 769 24.00 32.90 -23.98
N SER A 770 24.38 33.20 -22.75
CA SER A 770 23.73 34.26 -21.95
C SER A 770 24.75 35.36 -21.70
N ALA A 771 24.37 36.59 -22.01
CA ALA A 771 25.21 37.77 -21.78
C ALA A 771 24.37 38.91 -21.22
N SER A 772 24.75 39.41 -20.06
CA SER A 772 24.15 40.61 -19.45
C SER A 772 24.95 41.83 -19.82
N CYS A 773 24.29 42.89 -20.25
CA CYS A 773 24.92 44.19 -20.57
C CYS A 773 25.77 44.20 -21.84
N VAL A 774 25.55 43.28 -22.79
CA VAL A 774 26.25 43.24 -24.09
C VAL A 774 25.26 42.88 -25.18
N ASP A 775 25.22 43.69 -26.24
CA ASP A 775 24.33 43.44 -27.39
C ASP A 775 24.92 42.47 -28.43
N VAL A 776 26.22 42.31 -28.44
CA VAL A 776 26.94 41.44 -29.39
C VAL A 776 28.06 40.68 -28.70
N VAL A 777 28.16 39.39 -28.93
CA VAL A 777 29.24 38.51 -28.50
C VAL A 777 29.91 37.85 -29.70
N THR A 778 31.20 37.54 -29.60
CA THR A 778 31.89 36.70 -30.59
C THR A 778 31.91 35.26 -30.07
N VAL A 779 31.44 34.33 -30.92
CA VAL A 779 31.46 32.91 -30.63
C VAL A 779 32.47 32.23 -31.58
N GLU A 780 33.46 31.61 -31.00
CA GLU A 780 34.48 30.83 -31.72
C GLU A 780 34.39 29.36 -31.29
N VAL A 781 34.46 28.44 -32.24
CA VAL A 781 34.48 26.98 -32.00
C VAL A 781 35.79 26.43 -32.53
N TYR A 782 36.51 25.74 -31.67
CA TYR A 782 37.83 25.16 -31.96
C TYR A 782 37.73 23.63 -31.96
N ASP A 783 38.51 22.99 -32.82
CA ASP A 783 38.77 21.55 -32.69
C ASP A 783 39.78 21.28 -31.56
N LEU A 784 40.02 19.99 -31.30
CA LEU A 784 40.97 19.59 -30.26
C LEU A 784 42.42 19.94 -30.54
N ALA A 785 42.75 20.26 -31.81
CA ALA A 785 44.07 20.75 -32.20
C ALA A 785 44.23 22.29 -32.01
N GLY A 786 43.14 22.97 -31.61
CA GLY A 786 43.11 24.42 -31.41
C GLY A 786 42.83 25.22 -32.69
N ALA A 787 42.48 24.58 -33.81
CA ALA A 787 42.12 25.26 -35.04
C ALA A 787 40.67 25.76 -34.99
N VAL A 788 40.41 27.01 -35.38
CA VAL A 788 39.08 27.60 -35.46
C VAL A 788 38.27 26.94 -36.55
N GLN A 789 37.18 26.29 -36.18
CA GLN A 789 36.26 25.63 -37.11
C GLN A 789 35.02 26.48 -37.40
N TYR A 790 34.73 27.42 -36.51
CA TYR A 790 33.58 28.35 -36.65
C TYR A 790 33.90 29.63 -35.87
N SER A 791 33.60 30.77 -36.47
CA SER A 791 33.68 32.07 -35.78
C SER A 791 32.56 33.01 -36.28
N LYS A 792 31.80 33.55 -35.37
CA LYS A 792 30.69 34.49 -35.70
C LYS A 792 30.44 35.48 -34.59
N ALA A 793 30.18 36.73 -34.95
CA ALA A 793 29.58 37.72 -34.06
C ALA A 793 28.07 37.51 -34.02
N VAL A 794 27.49 37.45 -32.85
CA VAL A 794 26.10 37.09 -32.59
C VAL A 794 25.45 38.18 -31.74
N GLU A 795 24.30 38.66 -32.20
CA GLU A 795 23.46 39.55 -31.41
C GLU A 795 22.78 38.82 -30.26
N VAL A 796 22.78 39.41 -29.09
CA VAL A 796 22.20 38.88 -27.87
C VAL A 796 20.90 39.62 -27.58
N ASN A 797 19.76 39.02 -27.86
CA ASN A 797 18.45 39.60 -27.64
C ASN A 797 17.87 39.22 -26.28
N GLY A 798 17.57 40.20 -25.43
CA GLY A 798 17.04 39.94 -24.09
C GLY A 798 18.00 39.14 -23.18
N GLY A 799 19.31 39.31 -23.39
CA GLY A 799 20.35 38.67 -22.61
C GLY A 799 20.67 37.22 -23.05
N ARG A 800 20.15 36.75 -24.18
CA ARG A 800 20.34 35.37 -24.67
C ARG A 800 20.51 35.28 -26.17
N ALA A 801 21.32 34.31 -26.61
CA ALA A 801 21.43 33.91 -28.00
C ALA A 801 21.56 32.38 -28.11
N VAL A 802 21.04 31.81 -29.17
CA VAL A 802 21.17 30.38 -29.48
C VAL A 802 21.81 30.22 -30.86
N LEU A 803 22.87 29.43 -30.97
CA LEU A 803 23.56 29.15 -32.21
C LEU A 803 23.56 27.64 -32.45
N THR A 804 23.43 27.28 -33.71
CA THR A 804 23.63 25.90 -34.17
C THR A 804 24.70 25.91 -35.26
N PRO A 805 26.00 25.78 -34.92
CA PRO A 805 27.04 25.81 -35.91
C PRO A 805 26.97 24.56 -36.81
N ALA A 806 27.08 24.76 -38.10
CA ALA A 806 27.12 23.63 -39.08
C ALA A 806 28.47 22.96 -39.08
N LEU A 807 28.72 22.14 -38.06
CA LEU A 807 29.97 21.38 -37.90
C LEU A 807 29.68 19.87 -37.96
N GLY A 808 30.68 19.07 -38.31
CA GLY A 808 30.60 17.62 -38.28
C GLY A 808 30.44 17.07 -36.83
N ASN A 809 30.06 15.78 -36.68
CA ASN A 809 30.05 15.15 -35.37
C ASN A 809 31.47 15.11 -34.79
N GLY A 810 31.67 15.62 -33.59
CA GLY A 810 32.99 15.69 -32.98
C GLY A 810 32.94 16.44 -31.63
N LEU A 811 34.07 16.42 -30.94
CA LEU A 811 34.31 17.18 -29.71
C LEU A 811 34.96 18.50 -30.05
N TYR A 812 34.37 19.60 -29.59
CA TYR A 812 34.81 20.94 -29.86
C TYR A 812 34.94 21.76 -28.56
N ILE A 813 35.72 22.81 -28.59
CA ILE A 813 35.83 23.83 -27.54
C ILE A 813 35.17 25.09 -28.05
N VAL A 814 34.17 25.57 -27.33
CA VAL A 814 33.49 26.83 -27.65
C VAL A 814 33.99 27.93 -26.73
N LYS A 815 34.44 29.02 -27.33
CA LYS A 815 34.78 30.25 -26.60
C LYS A 815 33.82 31.37 -27.02
N VAL A 816 33.25 32.05 -26.05
CA VAL A 816 32.40 33.21 -26.25
C VAL A 816 33.05 34.41 -25.60
N THR A 817 33.18 35.47 -26.35
CA THR A 817 33.83 36.71 -25.88
C THR A 817 32.88 37.88 -26.08
N GLY A 818 32.69 38.72 -25.02
CA GLY A 818 31.90 39.95 -25.06
C GLY A 818 32.23 40.84 -23.88
N ALA A 819 32.18 42.17 -24.06
CA ALA A 819 32.50 43.17 -23.05
C ALA A 819 33.87 43.01 -22.34
N GLY A 820 34.85 42.43 -23.01
CA GLY A 820 36.17 42.17 -22.40
C GLY A 820 36.25 40.88 -21.56
N GLU A 821 35.14 40.15 -21.43
CA GLU A 821 35.09 38.84 -20.75
C GLU A 821 34.99 37.71 -21.73
N SER A 822 35.37 36.51 -21.29
CA SER A 822 35.21 35.30 -22.08
C SER A 822 34.71 34.12 -21.25
N ALA A 823 33.82 33.33 -21.84
CA ALA A 823 33.37 32.04 -21.31
C ALA A 823 33.79 30.91 -22.27
N VAL A 824 34.13 29.76 -21.72
CA VAL A 824 34.57 28.60 -22.53
C VAL A 824 33.79 27.37 -22.07
N CYS A 825 33.34 26.56 -23.01
CA CYS A 825 32.76 25.26 -22.71
C CYS A 825 33.19 24.18 -23.74
N LYS A 826 33.04 22.91 -23.38
CA LYS A 826 33.14 21.75 -24.29
C LYS A 826 31.77 21.43 -24.87
N ILE A 827 31.69 21.16 -26.17
CA ILE A 827 30.50 20.70 -26.84
C ILE A 827 30.78 19.45 -27.68
N VAL A 828 29.86 18.52 -27.67
CA VAL A 828 29.84 17.38 -28.60
C VAL A 828 28.72 17.66 -29.59
N LEU A 829 29.07 17.76 -30.85
CA LEU A 829 28.16 17.99 -31.97
C LEU A 829 27.90 16.69 -32.73
#